data_411411a9d9befe13ef4a6de46cb2027f
#
_entry.id   411411a9d9befe13ef4a6de46cb2027f
#
_cell.length_a   1.000
_cell.length_b   1.000
_cell.length_c   1.000
_cell.angle_alpha   90.00
_cell.angle_beta   90.00
_cell.angle_gamma   90.00
#
_symmetry.space_group_name_H-M   'P 1'
#
loop_
_entity.id
_entity.type
_entity.pdbx_description
1 polymer ?
#
loop_
_entity_poly.entity_id
_entity_poly.type
_entity_poly.pdbx_seq_one_letter_code
_entity_poly.pdbx_strand_id
1 'polypeptide(L)'
;MQSVTRPCVARRAPVALGLLGFSAVIGQIILMRELIVVFNGNEISMGIMMATWLLWTAAGSRLASSSAFLQGSARRMICALECLLSASLPSTIWALRASRALFQTVPGESVGPIPMLLTSLVCLSVFCVLSGALFVVAARMYQEECVVPGGVAAGSAYMLEAAGSGFGGILASAVLLRFLDSFQIATLVALLNLCMAGILWFGRSRKLLMIVALATVVGGIPLLRYLAPSLNRSTQKRLWERFQVLGSRDSIYGNLAVIETGNIRSIYDNGVILASAPDENAAEEAVHYALLQHAAPRRILLIGGGVNGSLAQALKHPTLERLDYVELDPMLIAMFREFFPTQSAASLSDPRVHVHYSDGRYYLKTAGTTFDVIILDLPDPQTAQLNRFYTVEFFRSARDHLTSGGVLALELRSAEDYISPNLAEFLRCVRWTLGQVFPYVVIIPGETIHFFAAREPNVLTDDPQTLIARLQSRHLETRYVREYFIPYRMTPDRMAQVRELVRPLPTTPVNRDFEPIAYYFDVVLWSTQFKLSFSRWFPVPGQTGYAPILDGVLVVSLSLAVILAYLPTGKRRARASAAYCVAATGFTLMTLQIFLLLGFQSIYGYVYHQLAILIGMFMAGIAGGSWLGIRRTGAQDRPALWAIGTTQALLAVSGPVLVVLLRLLSQISSVPATLVAAQLVFPALAALAGILGGFQFPIATAIYLRSSIPRAGLGVVYALDLLGGCMGAMLLSSYLIPVFGFSRTAWFSAAVNLAPALLAVRLSLGPKVSPA
;
A
#
# COMPACT_ATOMS: atom_id res chain seq x y z
N MET A 1 -4.69 15.50 44.05
CA MET A 1 -5.48 15.09 42.87
C MET A 1 -6.39 16.23 42.40
N GLN A 2 -5.94 17.47 42.41
CA GLN A 2 -6.73 18.65 42.01
C GLN A 2 -5.78 19.68 41.37
N SER A 3 -5.44 19.51 40.08
CA SER A 3 -4.83 20.59 39.26
C SER A 3 -4.73 20.28 37.76
N VAL A 4 -5.53 19.36 37.23
CA VAL A 4 -5.40 18.93 35.82
C VAL A 4 -6.33 19.66 34.85
N THR A 5 -7.22 20.50 35.32
CA THR A 5 -8.19 21.19 34.44
C THR A 5 -8.31 22.66 34.70
N ARG A 6 -7.23 23.45 34.47
CA ARG A 6 -7.48 24.84 34.06
C ARG A 6 -7.77 24.81 32.56
N PRO A 7 -8.94 25.33 32.10
CA PRO A 7 -9.22 25.36 30.68
C PRO A 7 -8.12 26.20 30.00
N CYS A 8 -7.53 25.65 28.94
CA CYS A 8 -6.56 26.35 28.12
C CYS A 8 -7.23 27.63 27.56
N VAL A 9 -6.87 28.80 28.04
CA VAL A 9 -7.51 30.09 27.72
C VAL A 9 -7.31 30.46 26.24
N ALA A 10 -6.26 29.95 25.61
CA ALA A 10 -5.96 30.17 24.19
C ALA A 10 -6.12 28.85 23.41
N ARG A 11 -7.18 28.75 22.60
CA ARG A 11 -7.52 27.56 21.80
C ARG A 11 -6.72 27.44 20.50
N ARG A 12 -5.61 28.17 20.30
CA ARG A 12 -4.93 28.29 19.01
C ARG A 12 -3.94 27.15 18.76
N ALA A 13 -3.13 26.83 19.74
CA ALA A 13 -2.19 25.72 19.63
C ALA A 13 -2.87 24.37 19.38
N PRO A 14 -3.98 24.02 20.08
CA PRO A 14 -4.75 22.82 19.76
C PRO A 14 -5.25 22.75 18.31
N VAL A 15 -5.77 23.89 17.79
CA VAL A 15 -6.27 23.93 16.40
C VAL A 15 -5.13 23.79 15.39
N ALA A 16 -3.98 24.45 15.62
CA ALA A 16 -2.81 24.33 14.76
C ALA A 16 -2.28 22.88 14.72
N LEU A 17 -2.22 22.19 15.88
CA LEU A 17 -1.81 20.80 15.95
C LEU A 17 -2.80 19.86 15.24
N GLY A 18 -4.10 20.07 15.41
CA GLY A 18 -5.12 19.32 14.69
C GLY A 18 -5.05 19.54 13.18
N LEU A 19 -4.85 20.80 12.73
CA LEU A 19 -4.69 21.11 11.31
C LEU A 19 -3.40 20.53 10.72
N LEU A 20 -2.31 20.53 11.48
CA LEU A 20 -1.06 19.88 11.06
C LEU A 20 -1.29 18.41 10.76
N GLY A 21 -1.91 17.66 11.70
CA GLY A 21 -2.21 16.25 11.49
C GLY A 21 -3.14 16.02 10.30
N PHE A 22 -4.19 16.85 10.17
CA PHE A 22 -5.09 16.84 9.02
C PHE A 22 -4.33 17.04 7.70
N SER A 23 -3.47 18.05 7.61
CA SER A 23 -2.68 18.36 6.42
C SER A 23 -1.65 17.28 6.11
N ALA A 24 -1.01 16.72 7.14
CA ALA A 24 -0.01 15.67 7.00
C ALA A 24 -0.61 14.38 6.41
N VAL A 25 -1.73 13.88 6.96
CA VAL A 25 -2.35 12.64 6.46
C VAL A 25 -2.93 12.83 5.06
N ILE A 26 -3.59 13.94 4.77
CA ILE A 26 -4.08 14.20 3.41
C ILE A 26 -2.91 14.32 2.43
N GLY A 27 -1.84 15.03 2.79
CA GLY A 27 -0.61 15.10 2.01
C GLY A 27 -0.02 13.72 1.77
N GLN A 28 0.06 12.86 2.79
CA GLN A 28 0.56 11.49 2.68
C GLN A 28 -0.26 10.65 1.69
N ILE A 29 -1.60 10.70 1.79
CA ILE A 29 -2.49 9.94 0.92
C ILE A 29 -2.35 10.37 -0.54
N ILE A 30 -2.33 11.69 -0.79
CA ILE A 30 -2.21 12.22 -2.15
C ILE A 30 -0.84 11.93 -2.74
N LEU A 31 0.24 12.20 -2.01
CA LEU A 31 1.60 11.99 -2.49
C LEU A 31 1.90 10.50 -2.70
N MET A 32 1.32 9.60 -1.87
CA MET A 32 1.38 8.17 -2.11
C MET A 32 0.72 7.80 -3.44
N ARG A 33 -0.48 8.35 -3.73
CA ARG A 33 -1.16 8.15 -5.00
C ARG A 33 -0.35 8.65 -6.20
N GLU A 34 0.21 9.85 -6.11
CA GLU A 34 1.05 10.41 -7.18
C GLU A 34 2.32 9.58 -7.44
N LEU A 35 2.97 9.10 -6.37
CA LEU A 35 4.15 8.23 -6.49
C LEU A 35 3.81 6.88 -7.10
N ILE A 36 2.65 6.29 -6.77
CA ILE A 36 2.18 5.07 -7.40
C ILE A 36 2.02 5.26 -8.91
N VAL A 37 1.43 6.37 -9.34
CA VAL A 37 1.28 6.69 -10.78
C VAL A 37 2.64 6.94 -11.46
N VAL A 38 3.54 7.67 -10.81
CA VAL A 38 4.88 7.98 -11.37
C VAL A 38 5.77 6.75 -11.50
N PHE A 39 5.65 5.78 -10.58
CA PHE A 39 6.54 4.61 -10.50
C PHE A 39 5.89 3.30 -10.93
N ASN A 40 4.70 3.33 -11.56
CA ASN A 40 3.98 2.13 -12.01
C ASN A 40 3.70 1.13 -10.87
N GLY A 41 3.29 1.64 -9.73
CA GLY A 41 2.75 1.12 -8.50
C GLY A 41 3.00 -0.34 -8.09
N ASN A 42 4.04 -0.57 -7.25
CA ASN A 42 4.13 -1.79 -6.47
C ASN A 42 4.28 -1.45 -4.98
N GLU A 43 4.17 -2.44 -4.09
CA GLU A 43 4.27 -2.27 -2.64
C GLU A 43 5.65 -1.78 -2.19
N ILE A 44 6.71 -2.02 -2.98
CA ILE A 44 8.05 -1.49 -2.73
C ILE A 44 8.03 0.03 -2.81
N SER A 45 7.35 0.60 -3.80
CA SER A 45 7.21 2.05 -3.94
C SER A 45 6.48 2.67 -2.75
N MET A 46 5.44 1.99 -2.24
CA MET A 46 4.73 2.40 -1.01
C MET A 46 5.66 2.38 0.22
N GLY A 47 6.45 1.32 0.37
CA GLY A 47 7.40 1.18 1.46
C GLY A 47 8.51 2.23 1.42
N ILE A 48 9.08 2.50 0.26
CA ILE A 48 10.09 3.55 0.03
C ILE A 48 9.51 4.92 0.37
N MET A 49 8.30 5.21 -0.10
CA MET A 49 7.61 6.48 0.19
C MET A 49 7.37 6.64 1.69
N MET A 50 6.81 5.63 2.35
CA MET A 50 6.55 5.68 3.80
C MET A 50 7.84 5.84 4.61
N ALA A 51 8.89 5.10 4.27
CA ALA A 51 10.19 5.23 4.92
C ALA A 51 10.80 6.64 4.74
N THR A 52 10.76 7.16 3.52
CA THR A 52 11.27 8.50 3.19
C THR A 52 10.46 9.61 3.89
N TRP A 53 9.14 9.45 3.95
CA TRP A 53 8.25 10.35 4.68
C TRP A 53 8.63 10.44 6.16
N LEU A 54 8.74 9.29 6.83
CA LEU A 54 9.08 9.21 8.24
C LEU A 54 10.48 9.72 8.52
N LEU A 55 11.45 9.42 7.64
CA LEU A 55 12.82 9.89 7.73
C LEU A 55 12.91 11.42 7.73
N TRP A 56 12.28 12.07 6.74
CA TRP A 56 12.31 13.53 6.62
C TRP A 56 11.50 14.23 7.71
N THR A 57 10.38 13.66 8.14
CA THR A 57 9.61 14.18 9.28
C THR A 57 10.43 14.07 10.58
N ALA A 58 11.17 12.96 10.78
CA ALA A 58 12.10 12.82 11.89
C ALA A 58 13.24 13.85 11.82
N ALA A 59 13.82 14.06 10.64
CA ALA A 59 14.85 15.08 10.43
C ALA A 59 14.34 16.49 10.75
N GLY A 60 13.15 16.85 10.27
CA GLY A 60 12.50 18.14 10.55
C GLY A 60 12.26 18.37 12.05
N SER A 61 11.75 17.35 12.75
CA SER A 61 11.53 17.43 14.21
C SER A 61 12.85 17.57 14.97
N ARG A 62 13.90 16.88 14.54
CA ARG A 62 15.24 16.97 15.14
C ARG A 62 15.89 18.33 14.91
N LEU A 63 15.78 18.87 13.67
CA LEU A 63 16.28 20.20 13.32
C LEU A 63 15.60 21.30 14.15
N ALA A 64 14.27 21.24 14.28
CA ALA A 64 13.50 22.18 15.10
C ALA A 64 13.90 22.15 16.58
N SER A 65 14.35 21.00 17.09
CA SER A 65 14.80 20.84 18.46
C SER A 65 16.22 21.34 18.71
N SER A 66 17.08 21.32 17.69
CA SER A 66 18.52 21.63 17.84
C SER A 66 18.89 23.06 17.41
N SER A 67 18.06 23.70 16.60
CA SER A 67 18.38 24.98 16.01
C SER A 67 18.08 26.14 16.94
N ALA A 68 19.08 26.98 17.20
CA ALA A 68 18.92 28.26 17.89
C ALA A 68 17.96 29.21 17.14
N PHE A 69 17.89 29.08 15.81
CA PHE A 69 16.99 29.87 14.96
C PHE A 69 15.51 29.62 15.31
N LEU A 70 15.15 28.36 15.64
CA LEU A 70 13.78 27.98 16.03
C LEU A 70 13.45 28.30 17.51
N GLN A 71 14.36 28.93 18.27
CA GLN A 71 14.14 29.36 19.64
C GLN A 71 13.43 30.72 19.77
N GLY A 72 13.16 31.40 18.65
CA GLY A 72 12.39 32.64 18.59
C GLY A 72 10.91 32.50 19.04
N SER A 73 10.09 33.50 18.78
CA SER A 73 8.66 33.45 19.06
C SER A 73 7.99 32.28 18.34
N ALA A 74 7.51 31.30 19.10
CA ALA A 74 6.83 30.09 18.55
C ALA A 74 5.69 30.49 17.61
N ARG A 75 4.93 31.52 17.93
CA ARG A 75 3.83 32.04 17.11
C ARG A 75 4.28 32.49 15.71
N ARG A 76 5.36 33.31 15.61
CA ARG A 76 5.86 33.80 14.31
C ARG A 76 6.40 32.65 13.48
N MET A 77 7.05 31.71 14.14
CA MET A 77 7.62 30.53 13.48
C MET A 77 6.52 29.64 12.91
N ILE A 78 5.44 29.37 13.66
CA ILE A 78 4.31 28.60 13.16
C ILE A 78 3.68 29.29 11.95
N CYS A 79 3.46 30.61 12.00
CA CYS A 79 2.95 31.36 10.84
C CYS A 79 3.83 31.16 9.59
N ALA A 80 5.15 31.25 9.74
CA ALA A 80 6.08 31.07 8.63
C ALA A 80 6.05 29.60 8.11
N LEU A 81 6.04 28.62 9.00
CA LEU A 81 5.99 27.20 8.64
C LEU A 81 4.66 26.83 7.95
N GLU A 82 3.53 27.35 8.42
CA GLU A 82 2.21 27.16 7.78
C GLU A 82 2.16 27.77 6.38
N CYS A 83 2.72 28.96 6.19
CA CYS A 83 2.83 29.58 4.87
C CYS A 83 3.72 28.74 3.92
N LEU A 84 4.85 28.24 4.41
CA LEU A 84 5.74 27.38 3.61
C LEU A 84 5.08 26.02 3.32
N LEU A 85 4.39 25.44 4.30
CA LEU A 85 3.68 24.18 4.15
C LEU A 85 2.56 24.30 3.11
N SER A 86 1.84 25.43 3.08
CA SER A 86 0.78 25.67 2.12
C SER A 86 1.28 25.64 0.66
N ALA A 87 2.47 26.17 0.40
CA ALA A 87 3.07 26.15 -0.94
C ALA A 87 3.74 24.82 -1.26
N SER A 88 4.20 24.07 -0.25
CA SER A 88 5.02 22.87 -0.45
C SER A 88 4.25 21.71 -1.06
N LEU A 89 3.00 21.45 -0.67
CA LEU A 89 2.23 20.30 -1.17
C LEU A 89 1.93 20.39 -2.68
N PRO A 90 1.36 21.49 -3.22
CA PRO A 90 1.20 21.63 -4.67
C PRO A 90 2.51 21.58 -5.45
N SER A 91 3.59 22.16 -4.88
CA SER A 91 4.92 22.14 -5.49
C SER A 91 5.51 20.74 -5.52
N THR A 92 5.30 19.93 -4.49
CA THR A 92 5.72 18.53 -4.43
C THR A 92 5.00 17.68 -5.49
N ILE A 93 3.68 17.84 -5.67
CA ILE A 93 2.94 17.14 -6.73
C ILE A 93 3.49 17.52 -8.11
N TRP A 94 3.72 18.82 -8.33
CA TRP A 94 4.30 19.29 -9.59
C TRP A 94 5.70 18.68 -9.82
N ALA A 95 6.57 18.67 -8.81
CA ALA A 95 7.92 18.13 -8.89
C ALA A 95 7.92 16.61 -9.15
N LEU A 96 7.04 15.86 -8.50
CA LEU A 96 6.88 14.42 -8.71
C LEU A 96 6.49 14.11 -10.15
N ARG A 97 5.49 14.80 -10.71
CA ARG A 97 5.07 14.59 -12.10
C ARG A 97 6.15 15.02 -13.09
N ALA A 98 6.89 16.10 -12.79
CA ALA A 98 8.01 16.56 -13.62
C ALA A 98 9.21 15.61 -13.55
N SER A 99 9.41 14.87 -12.45
CA SER A 99 10.56 13.97 -12.28
C SER A 99 10.58 12.82 -13.29
N ARG A 100 9.43 12.40 -13.80
CA ARG A 100 9.36 11.32 -14.80
C ARG A 100 10.12 11.66 -16.08
N ALA A 101 10.13 12.92 -16.49
CA ALA A 101 10.89 13.37 -17.65
C ALA A 101 12.43 13.20 -17.48
N LEU A 102 12.91 13.18 -16.22
CA LEU A 102 14.34 12.99 -15.91
C LEU A 102 14.80 11.54 -16.12
N PHE A 103 13.90 10.56 -16.05
CA PHE A 103 14.25 9.14 -16.18
C PHE A 103 14.40 8.69 -17.62
N GLN A 104 13.97 9.48 -18.60
CA GLN A 104 13.97 9.15 -20.03
C GLN A 104 13.27 7.81 -20.35
N THR A 105 12.39 7.33 -19.44
CA THR A 105 11.61 6.11 -19.62
C THR A 105 10.37 6.39 -20.47
N VAL A 106 9.98 5.40 -21.27
CA VAL A 106 8.72 5.42 -22.00
C VAL A 106 7.57 5.18 -21.01
N PRO A 107 6.39 5.84 -21.14
CA PRO A 107 5.22 5.48 -20.39
C PRO A 107 4.89 3.98 -20.51
N GLY A 108 4.65 3.32 -19.36
CA GLY A 108 4.53 1.87 -19.29
C GLY A 108 5.82 1.14 -18.93
N GLU A 109 6.97 1.77 -19.10
CA GLU A 109 8.25 1.19 -18.69
C GLU A 109 8.46 1.36 -17.18
N SER A 110 8.92 0.29 -16.53
CA SER A 110 9.15 0.27 -15.09
C SER A 110 10.34 1.14 -14.69
N VAL A 111 10.18 1.92 -13.63
CA VAL A 111 11.27 2.71 -13.03
C VAL A 111 12.00 1.85 -11.99
N GLY A 112 13.34 1.88 -11.99
CA GLY A 112 14.14 1.10 -11.05
C GLY A 112 14.04 1.62 -9.60
N PRO A 113 14.44 0.79 -8.61
CA PRO A 113 14.30 1.14 -7.19
C PRO A 113 15.19 2.31 -6.75
N ILE A 114 16.35 2.53 -7.39
CA ILE A 114 17.23 3.67 -7.08
C ILE A 114 16.61 5.00 -7.50
N PRO A 115 16.17 5.19 -8.76
CA PRO A 115 15.42 6.37 -9.14
C PRO A 115 14.18 6.61 -8.27
N MET A 116 13.43 5.56 -7.89
CA MET A 116 12.29 5.68 -6.96
C MET A 116 12.72 6.25 -5.61
N LEU A 117 13.79 5.72 -5.02
CA LEU A 117 14.32 6.17 -3.74
C LEU A 117 14.81 7.62 -3.81
N LEU A 118 15.61 7.96 -4.82
CA LEU A 118 16.17 9.30 -4.99
C LEU A 118 15.07 10.35 -5.22
N THR A 119 14.10 10.04 -6.07
CA THR A 119 12.96 10.94 -6.30
C THR A 119 12.12 11.13 -5.05
N SER A 120 11.83 10.06 -4.32
CA SER A 120 11.10 10.14 -3.06
C SER A 120 11.88 10.96 -2.04
N LEU A 121 13.20 10.74 -1.91
CA LEU A 121 14.07 11.52 -1.01
C LEU A 121 14.08 13.01 -1.35
N VAL A 122 14.18 13.36 -2.61
CA VAL A 122 14.24 14.77 -3.02
C VAL A 122 12.87 15.44 -2.93
N CYS A 123 11.84 14.85 -3.55
CA CYS A 123 10.54 15.49 -3.67
C CYS A 123 9.80 15.61 -2.33
N LEU A 124 9.86 14.58 -1.46
CA LEU A 124 9.17 14.60 -0.18
C LEU A 124 9.88 15.43 0.89
N SER A 125 11.16 15.77 0.70
CA SER A 125 12.00 16.39 1.72
C SER A 125 11.39 17.66 2.32
N VAL A 126 10.98 18.60 1.47
CA VAL A 126 10.51 19.93 1.91
C VAL A 126 9.23 19.80 2.74
N PHE A 127 8.20 19.13 2.22
CA PHE A 127 6.92 18.98 2.90
C PHE A 127 7.09 18.24 4.24
N CYS A 128 7.82 17.14 4.27
CA CYS A 128 7.99 16.34 5.47
C CYS A 128 8.85 17.02 6.53
N VAL A 129 9.93 17.72 6.15
CA VAL A 129 10.76 18.50 7.08
C VAL A 129 9.95 19.63 7.71
N LEU A 130 9.15 20.36 6.91
CA LEU A 130 8.28 21.42 7.42
C LEU A 130 7.22 20.86 8.39
N SER A 131 6.59 19.72 8.05
CA SER A 131 5.62 19.05 8.93
C SER A 131 6.25 18.64 10.28
N GLY A 132 7.41 18.00 10.27
CA GLY A 132 8.12 17.60 11.48
C GLY A 132 8.58 18.77 12.33
N ALA A 133 9.05 19.85 11.69
CA ALA A 133 9.42 21.09 12.39
C ALA A 133 8.19 21.78 13.02
N LEU A 134 7.08 21.85 12.28
CA LEU A 134 5.84 22.46 12.73
C LEU A 134 5.28 21.72 13.96
N PHE A 135 5.34 20.39 14.00
CA PHE A 135 4.94 19.60 15.17
C PHE A 135 5.67 20.05 16.45
N VAL A 136 6.99 20.15 16.40
CA VAL A 136 7.80 20.54 17.57
C VAL A 136 7.51 21.95 18.02
N VAL A 137 7.39 22.91 17.08
CA VAL A 137 7.15 24.32 17.40
C VAL A 137 5.72 24.51 17.93
N ALA A 138 4.72 23.81 17.35
CA ALA A 138 3.33 23.87 17.81
C ALA A 138 3.15 23.23 19.19
N ALA A 139 3.86 22.13 19.49
CA ALA A 139 3.86 21.53 20.82
C ALA A 139 4.48 22.45 21.88
N ARG A 140 5.52 23.21 21.52
CA ARG A 140 6.09 24.26 22.39
C ARG A 140 5.11 25.38 22.64
N MET A 141 4.42 25.89 21.62
CA MET A 141 3.39 26.90 21.77
C MET A 141 2.26 26.38 22.69
N TYR A 142 1.87 25.10 22.55
CA TYR A 142 0.89 24.48 23.43
C TYR A 142 1.35 24.46 24.89
N GLN A 143 2.62 24.11 25.14
CA GLN A 143 3.19 24.13 26.48
C GLN A 143 3.22 25.52 27.10
N GLU A 144 3.53 26.55 26.31
CA GLU A 144 3.57 27.95 26.75
C GLU A 144 2.15 28.51 27.02
N GLU A 145 1.18 28.21 26.15
CA GLU A 145 -0.20 28.69 26.28
C GLU A 145 -0.98 28.02 27.42
N CYS A 146 -0.79 26.70 27.61
CA CYS A 146 -1.57 25.93 28.58
C CYS A 146 -0.86 25.77 29.95
N VAL A 147 0.40 26.21 30.08
CA VAL A 147 1.21 26.15 31.31
C VAL A 147 1.20 24.73 31.93
N VAL A 148 1.44 23.72 31.11
CA VAL A 148 1.44 22.30 31.50
C VAL A 148 2.85 21.72 31.51
N PRO A 149 3.11 20.65 32.30
CA PRO A 149 4.41 19.95 32.27
C PRO A 149 4.75 19.46 30.86
N GLY A 150 6.04 19.46 30.50
CA GLY A 150 6.50 19.10 29.16
C GLY A 150 6.04 17.73 28.67
N GLY A 151 5.95 16.72 29.55
CA GLY A 151 5.44 15.40 29.19
C GLY A 151 3.94 15.40 28.85
N VAL A 152 3.14 16.21 29.57
CA VAL A 152 1.71 16.39 29.28
C VAL A 152 1.54 17.17 27.98
N ALA A 153 2.34 18.23 27.77
CA ALA A 153 2.30 19.01 26.54
C ALA A 153 2.62 18.17 25.32
N ALA A 154 3.66 17.35 25.40
CA ALA A 154 4.08 16.44 24.34
C ALA A 154 3.00 15.41 24.01
N GLY A 155 2.44 14.76 25.04
CA GLY A 155 1.36 13.79 24.86
C GLY A 155 0.11 14.43 24.26
N SER A 156 -0.25 15.65 24.72
CA SER A 156 -1.41 16.38 24.19
C SER A 156 -1.18 16.84 22.75
N ALA A 157 0.03 17.26 22.39
CA ALA A 157 0.37 17.62 21.02
C ALA A 157 0.24 16.39 20.09
N TYR A 158 0.79 15.25 20.51
CA TYR A 158 0.70 13.99 19.75
C TYR A 158 -0.77 13.51 19.62
N MET A 159 -1.56 13.63 20.69
CA MET A 159 -2.99 13.32 20.66
C MET A 159 -3.77 14.20 19.66
N LEU A 160 -3.52 15.51 19.68
CA LEU A 160 -4.24 16.47 18.84
C LEU A 160 -3.85 16.31 17.35
N GLU A 161 -2.58 16.11 17.10
CA GLU A 161 -2.07 15.83 15.75
C GLU A 161 -2.66 14.52 15.22
N ALA A 162 -2.63 13.44 16.02
CA ALA A 162 -3.22 12.17 15.62
C ALA A 162 -4.76 12.25 15.44
N ALA A 163 -5.47 13.05 16.26
CA ALA A 163 -6.90 13.28 16.07
C ALA A 163 -7.20 14.01 14.76
N GLY A 164 -6.40 15.05 14.45
CA GLY A 164 -6.48 15.74 13.16
C GLY A 164 -6.20 14.83 11.98
N SER A 165 -5.18 13.98 12.10
CA SER A 165 -4.83 12.95 11.12
C SER A 165 -5.97 11.95 10.91
N GLY A 166 -6.58 11.47 12.00
CA GLY A 166 -7.72 10.55 11.95
C GLY A 166 -8.91 11.15 11.21
N PHE A 167 -9.27 12.40 11.56
CA PHE A 167 -10.34 13.13 10.87
C PHE A 167 -10.00 13.37 9.40
N GLY A 168 -8.76 13.76 9.09
CA GLY A 168 -8.27 13.98 7.72
C GLY A 168 -8.34 12.71 6.87
N GLY A 169 -7.94 11.56 7.39
CA GLY A 169 -8.00 10.26 6.69
C GLY A 169 -9.43 9.84 6.37
N ILE A 170 -10.35 9.98 7.33
CA ILE A 170 -11.78 9.68 7.12
C ILE A 170 -12.40 10.63 6.08
N LEU A 171 -12.14 11.93 6.19
CA LEU A 171 -12.65 12.91 5.25
C LEU A 171 -12.07 12.74 3.85
N ALA A 172 -10.78 12.42 3.74
CA ALA A 172 -10.13 12.12 2.46
C ALA A 172 -10.84 10.96 1.77
N SER A 173 -11.10 9.88 2.49
CA SER A 173 -11.79 8.72 1.95
C SER A 173 -13.25 8.99 1.57
N ALA A 174 -14.01 9.59 2.49
CA ALA A 174 -15.46 9.74 2.32
C ALA A 174 -15.83 10.77 1.24
N VAL A 175 -15.03 11.83 1.10
CA VAL A 175 -15.40 13.02 0.30
C VAL A 175 -14.29 13.40 -0.69
N LEU A 176 -13.08 13.70 -0.20
CA LEU A 176 -12.10 14.41 -1.02
C LEU A 176 -11.68 13.61 -2.26
N LEU A 177 -11.32 12.33 -2.09
CA LEU A 177 -10.86 11.47 -3.19
C LEU A 177 -11.95 11.10 -4.20
N ARG A 178 -13.23 11.28 -3.84
CA ARG A 178 -14.35 10.99 -4.73
C ARG A 178 -14.71 12.14 -5.66
N PHE A 179 -14.48 13.39 -5.22
CA PHE A 179 -15.01 14.56 -5.89
C PHE A 179 -13.94 15.53 -6.37
N LEU A 180 -12.70 15.43 -5.86
CA LEU A 180 -11.63 16.39 -6.12
C LEU A 180 -10.38 15.70 -6.66
N ASP A 181 -9.70 16.39 -7.58
CA ASP A 181 -8.38 15.97 -8.06
C ASP A 181 -7.26 16.33 -7.06
N SER A 182 -6.05 15.75 -7.28
CA SER A 182 -4.90 15.95 -6.38
C SER A 182 -4.54 17.43 -6.17
N PHE A 183 -4.60 18.26 -7.22
CA PHE A 183 -4.29 19.69 -7.09
C PHE A 183 -5.40 20.47 -6.38
N GLN A 184 -6.66 20.09 -6.56
CA GLN A 184 -7.79 20.68 -5.83
C GLN A 184 -7.66 20.40 -4.33
N ILE A 185 -7.36 19.15 -3.96
CA ILE A 185 -7.17 18.75 -2.56
C ILE A 185 -5.95 19.49 -1.97
N ALA A 186 -4.82 19.52 -2.69
CA ALA A 186 -3.63 20.25 -2.26
C ALA A 186 -3.90 21.74 -2.06
N THR A 187 -4.68 22.35 -2.96
CA THR A 187 -5.10 23.77 -2.85
C THR A 187 -6.00 23.98 -1.63
N LEU A 188 -6.94 23.08 -1.36
CA LEU A 188 -7.77 23.14 -0.16
C LEU A 188 -6.94 23.10 1.12
N VAL A 189 -5.99 22.15 1.21
CA VAL A 189 -5.05 22.05 2.35
C VAL A 189 -4.19 23.32 2.47
N ALA A 190 -3.70 23.85 1.35
CA ALA A 190 -2.94 25.10 1.33
C ALA A 190 -3.75 26.28 1.88
N LEU A 191 -5.00 26.42 1.46
CA LEU A 191 -5.91 27.48 1.94
C LEU A 191 -6.19 27.39 3.43
N LEU A 192 -6.38 26.16 3.96
CA LEU A 192 -6.57 25.93 5.39
C LEU A 192 -5.33 26.32 6.20
N ASN A 193 -4.13 25.97 5.75
CA ASN A 193 -2.88 26.34 6.40
C ASN A 193 -2.64 27.86 6.34
N LEU A 194 -2.91 28.52 5.20
CA LEU A 194 -2.85 30.00 5.09
C LEU A 194 -3.86 30.69 6.01
N CYS A 195 -5.09 30.17 6.10
CA CYS A 195 -6.10 30.68 7.03
C CYS A 195 -5.61 30.57 8.48
N MET A 196 -4.99 29.45 8.86
CA MET A 196 -4.43 29.25 10.20
C MET A 196 -3.27 30.21 10.48
N ALA A 197 -2.36 30.40 9.52
CA ALA A 197 -1.31 31.40 9.63
C ALA A 197 -1.88 32.81 9.87
N GLY A 198 -2.93 33.20 9.13
CA GLY A 198 -3.64 34.46 9.31
C GLY A 198 -4.32 34.56 10.67
N ILE A 199 -4.98 33.51 11.16
CA ILE A 199 -5.59 33.46 12.50
C ILE A 199 -4.52 33.63 13.58
N LEU A 200 -3.38 33.01 13.44
CA LEU A 200 -2.27 33.18 14.37
C LEU A 200 -1.68 34.57 14.30
N TRP A 201 -1.52 35.17 13.13
CA TRP A 201 -0.93 36.48 12.94
C TRP A 201 -1.84 37.62 13.48
N PHE A 202 -3.12 37.61 13.10
CA PHE A 202 -4.07 38.69 13.39
C PHE A 202 -4.96 38.44 14.63
N GLY A 203 -4.75 37.40 15.34
CA GLY A 203 -5.63 36.74 16.30
C GLY A 203 -6.17 37.53 17.52
N ARG A 204 -6.02 38.85 17.62
CA ARG A 204 -6.67 39.68 18.63
C ARG A 204 -7.87 40.47 18.10
N SER A 205 -8.03 40.61 16.80
CA SER A 205 -9.10 41.40 16.19
C SER A 205 -10.10 40.47 15.45
N ARG A 206 -11.35 40.43 15.97
CA ARG A 206 -12.44 39.70 15.30
C ARG A 206 -12.66 40.15 13.86
N LYS A 207 -12.50 41.46 13.59
CA LYS A 207 -12.65 42.06 12.25
C LYS A 207 -11.58 41.48 11.28
N LEU A 208 -10.32 41.43 11.72
CA LEU A 208 -9.23 40.90 10.90
C LEU A 208 -9.39 39.39 10.68
N LEU A 209 -9.86 38.62 11.67
CA LEU A 209 -10.18 37.20 11.50
C LEU A 209 -11.27 36.96 10.45
N MET A 210 -12.33 37.77 10.48
CA MET A 210 -13.39 37.72 9.47
C MET A 210 -12.87 38.07 8.08
N ILE A 211 -11.99 39.08 7.98
CA ILE A 211 -11.35 39.46 6.70
C ILE A 211 -10.47 38.31 6.16
N VAL A 212 -9.65 37.69 7.02
CA VAL A 212 -8.83 36.53 6.63
C VAL A 212 -9.69 35.36 6.15
N ALA A 213 -10.73 35.03 6.91
CA ALA A 213 -11.65 33.96 6.53
C ALA A 213 -12.36 34.25 5.20
N LEU A 214 -12.86 35.47 5.04
CA LEU A 214 -13.52 35.92 3.82
C LEU A 214 -12.56 35.93 2.63
N ALA A 215 -11.34 36.45 2.79
CA ALA A 215 -10.32 36.47 1.76
C ALA A 215 -9.90 35.05 1.33
N THR A 216 -9.81 34.14 2.31
CA THR A 216 -9.52 32.70 2.04
C THR A 216 -10.64 32.07 1.24
N VAL A 217 -11.90 32.31 1.55
CA VAL A 217 -13.05 31.78 0.81
C VAL A 217 -13.15 32.40 -0.58
N VAL A 218 -13.15 33.75 -0.66
CA VAL A 218 -13.32 34.48 -1.92
C VAL A 218 -12.14 34.20 -2.88
N GLY A 219 -10.90 34.22 -2.39
CA GLY A 219 -9.72 33.89 -3.18
C GLY A 219 -9.59 32.39 -3.48
N GLY A 220 -10.10 31.52 -2.58
CA GLY A 220 -10.05 30.08 -2.72
C GLY A 220 -10.95 29.53 -3.82
N ILE A 221 -12.13 30.13 -4.04
CA ILE A 221 -13.07 29.68 -5.07
C ILE A 221 -12.42 29.68 -6.46
N PRO A 222 -11.83 30.77 -6.97
CA PRO A 222 -11.17 30.78 -8.29
C PRO A 222 -9.93 29.87 -8.34
N LEU A 223 -9.19 29.76 -7.23
CA LEU A 223 -8.05 28.83 -7.16
C LEU A 223 -8.50 27.38 -7.33
N LEU A 224 -9.55 26.95 -6.62
CA LEU A 224 -10.07 25.59 -6.70
C LEU A 224 -10.78 25.31 -8.03
N ARG A 225 -11.50 26.28 -8.60
CA ARG A 225 -12.34 26.07 -9.79
C ARG A 225 -11.59 26.22 -11.11
N TYR A 226 -10.54 27.03 -11.15
CA TYR A 226 -9.83 27.35 -12.40
C TYR A 226 -8.35 27.00 -12.35
N LEU A 227 -7.61 27.43 -11.32
CA LEU A 227 -6.15 27.25 -11.25
C LEU A 227 -5.78 25.78 -11.00
N ALA A 228 -6.35 25.14 -10.01
CA ALA A 228 -6.00 23.76 -9.67
C ALA A 228 -6.29 22.77 -10.80
N PRO A 229 -7.47 22.77 -11.47
CA PRO A 229 -7.69 21.94 -12.64
C PRO A 229 -6.79 22.26 -13.84
N SER A 230 -6.40 23.54 -14.00
CA SER A 230 -5.46 23.94 -15.05
C SER A 230 -4.06 23.39 -14.79
N LEU A 231 -3.58 23.47 -13.54
CA LEU A 231 -2.31 22.87 -13.11
C LEU A 231 -2.35 21.35 -13.24
N ASN A 232 -3.45 20.72 -12.87
CA ASN A 232 -3.63 19.28 -13.02
C ASN A 232 -3.47 18.87 -14.49
N ARG A 233 -4.19 19.51 -15.40
CA ARG A 233 -4.11 19.24 -16.84
C ARG A 233 -2.71 19.50 -17.42
N SER A 234 -2.07 20.61 -17.05
CA SER A 234 -0.74 20.95 -17.56
C SER A 234 0.34 19.99 -17.08
N THR A 235 0.26 19.53 -15.83
CA THR A 235 1.22 18.56 -15.28
C THR A 235 0.99 17.15 -15.78
N GLN A 236 -0.27 16.76 -16.06
CA GLN A 236 -0.57 15.49 -16.71
C GLN A 236 -0.02 15.45 -18.14
N LYS A 237 -0.12 16.55 -18.90
CA LYS A 237 0.53 16.63 -20.21
C LYS A 237 2.05 16.43 -20.14
N ARG A 238 2.72 16.90 -19.08
CA ARG A 238 4.16 16.66 -18.87
C ARG A 238 4.47 15.20 -18.49
N LEU A 239 3.59 14.57 -17.72
CA LEU A 239 3.73 13.15 -17.37
C LEU A 239 3.74 12.26 -18.63
N TRP A 240 3.01 12.68 -19.68
CA TRP A 240 2.84 11.99 -20.95
C TRP A 240 3.48 12.77 -22.13
N GLU A 241 4.57 13.51 -21.89
CA GLU A 241 5.12 14.53 -22.81
C GLU A 241 5.32 14.06 -24.26
N ARG A 242 5.54 12.77 -24.49
CA ARG A 242 5.77 12.20 -25.84
C ARG A 242 4.52 11.61 -26.50
N PHE A 243 3.37 11.71 -25.85
CA PHE A 243 2.13 11.06 -26.30
C PHE A 243 0.95 12.02 -26.27
N GLN A 244 0.01 11.79 -27.17
CA GLN A 244 -1.25 12.54 -27.18
C GLN A 244 -2.20 11.94 -26.14
N VAL A 245 -2.42 12.66 -25.05
CA VAL A 245 -3.40 12.27 -24.02
C VAL A 245 -4.80 12.63 -24.51
N LEU A 246 -5.63 11.63 -24.75
CA LEU A 246 -7.05 11.80 -25.11
C LEU A 246 -7.90 12.09 -23.88
N GLY A 247 -7.62 11.41 -22.76
CA GLY A 247 -8.30 11.60 -21.48
C GLY A 247 -7.52 11.01 -20.33
N SER A 248 -7.66 11.62 -19.14
CA SER A 248 -7.16 11.03 -17.90
C SER A 248 -8.17 11.30 -16.78
N ARG A 249 -8.51 10.27 -16.02
CA ARG A 249 -9.47 10.32 -14.94
C ARG A 249 -8.96 9.56 -13.73
N ASP A 250 -9.19 10.14 -12.59
CA ASP A 250 -8.93 9.49 -11.31
C ASP A 250 -10.18 8.71 -10.89
N SER A 251 -10.02 7.42 -10.63
CA SER A 251 -11.04 6.58 -10.00
C SER A 251 -10.72 6.35 -8.52
N ILE A 252 -11.60 5.65 -7.82
CA ILE A 252 -11.33 5.17 -6.45
C ILE A 252 -10.31 4.03 -6.42
N TYR A 253 -9.94 3.46 -7.58
CA TYR A 253 -9.00 2.35 -7.72
C TYR A 253 -7.63 2.78 -8.25
N GLY A 254 -7.57 3.85 -9.04
CA GLY A 254 -6.32 4.31 -9.65
C GLY A 254 -6.49 5.52 -10.55
N ASN A 255 -5.43 5.87 -11.26
CA ASN A 255 -5.44 6.87 -12.33
C ASN A 255 -5.51 6.15 -13.68
N LEU A 256 -6.58 6.35 -14.41
CA LEU A 256 -6.76 5.84 -15.77
C LEU A 256 -6.41 6.94 -16.78
N ALA A 257 -5.60 6.58 -17.78
CA ALA A 257 -5.25 7.48 -18.87
C ALA A 257 -5.41 6.77 -20.23
N VAL A 258 -5.99 7.47 -21.21
CA VAL A 258 -6.03 7.02 -22.60
C VAL A 258 -5.12 7.88 -23.41
N ILE A 259 -4.17 7.24 -24.08
CA ILE A 259 -3.20 7.90 -24.96
C ILE A 259 -3.32 7.37 -26.39
N GLU A 260 -2.96 8.21 -27.35
CA GLU A 260 -2.94 7.86 -28.76
C GLU A 260 -1.51 8.01 -29.31
N THR A 261 -1.06 7.00 -30.01
CA THR A 261 0.25 6.98 -30.69
C THR A 261 0.04 6.47 -32.11
N GLY A 262 0.09 7.36 -33.08
CA GLY A 262 -0.33 7.03 -34.44
C GLY A 262 -1.79 6.58 -34.48
N ASN A 263 -2.06 5.36 -34.92
CA ASN A 263 -3.41 4.78 -35.00
C ASN A 263 -3.73 3.85 -33.80
N ILE A 264 -2.83 3.76 -32.82
CA ILE A 264 -3.01 2.87 -31.66
C ILE A 264 -3.47 3.73 -30.47
N ARG A 265 -4.56 3.33 -29.86
CA ARG A 265 -5.04 3.87 -28.59
C ARG A 265 -4.74 2.88 -27.49
N SER A 266 -4.15 3.36 -26.42
CA SER A 266 -3.80 2.52 -25.26
C SER A 266 -4.42 3.09 -24.00
N ILE A 267 -4.92 2.20 -23.14
CA ILE A 267 -5.40 2.51 -21.80
C ILE A 267 -4.30 2.16 -20.80
N TYR A 268 -4.02 3.08 -19.91
CA TYR A 268 -3.07 2.90 -18.82
C TYR A 268 -3.79 2.97 -17.48
N ASP A 269 -3.46 2.09 -16.57
CA ASP A 269 -3.84 2.13 -15.16
C ASP A 269 -2.61 2.37 -14.30
N ASN A 270 -2.60 3.45 -13.52
CA ASN A 270 -1.46 3.85 -12.68
C ASN A 270 -0.11 3.88 -13.44
N GLY A 271 -0.14 4.27 -14.71
CA GLY A 271 1.06 4.33 -15.56
C GLY A 271 1.49 3.01 -16.20
N VAL A 272 0.81 1.89 -15.90
CA VAL A 272 1.03 0.58 -16.54
C VAL A 272 0.04 0.42 -17.68
N ILE A 273 0.50 -0.11 -18.82
CA ILE A 273 -0.38 -0.40 -19.95
C ILE A 273 -1.34 -1.54 -19.57
N LEU A 274 -2.63 -1.28 -19.76
CA LEU A 274 -3.68 -2.26 -19.48
C LEU A 274 -4.21 -2.89 -20.77
N ALA A 275 -4.40 -2.08 -21.81
CA ALA A 275 -4.90 -2.52 -23.10
C ALA A 275 -4.42 -1.57 -24.21
N SER A 276 -4.22 -2.13 -25.40
CA SER A 276 -3.99 -1.37 -26.64
C SER A 276 -4.98 -1.84 -27.72
N ALA A 277 -5.46 -0.94 -28.50
CA ALA A 277 -6.33 -1.28 -29.63
C ALA A 277 -5.83 -0.59 -30.91
N PRO A 278 -5.63 -1.37 -31.99
CA PRO A 278 -5.88 -2.81 -32.10
C PRO A 278 -4.72 -3.67 -31.52
N ASP A 279 -5.02 -4.64 -30.67
CA ASP A 279 -4.11 -5.71 -30.28
C ASP A 279 -4.91 -7.05 -30.30
N GLU A 280 -5.01 -7.67 -31.45
CA GLU A 280 -5.76 -8.89 -31.61
C GLU A 280 -4.96 -10.12 -31.13
N ASN A 281 -3.62 -10.05 -31.07
CA ASN A 281 -2.79 -11.21 -30.75
C ASN A 281 -3.01 -11.66 -29.30
N ALA A 282 -2.78 -10.77 -28.35
CA ALA A 282 -2.94 -11.08 -26.92
C ALA A 282 -4.36 -11.55 -26.60
N ALA A 283 -5.39 -10.84 -27.15
CA ALA A 283 -6.77 -11.21 -26.93
C ALA A 283 -7.16 -12.57 -27.52
N GLU A 284 -6.65 -12.93 -28.72
CA GLU A 284 -6.88 -14.26 -29.31
C GLU A 284 -6.23 -15.36 -28.50
N GLU A 285 -5.00 -15.16 -28.05
CA GLU A 285 -4.28 -16.16 -27.28
C GLU A 285 -4.90 -16.41 -25.92
N ALA A 286 -5.22 -15.36 -25.18
CA ALA A 286 -5.84 -15.45 -23.85
C ALA A 286 -7.16 -16.25 -23.88
N VAL A 287 -7.95 -16.07 -24.94
CA VAL A 287 -9.31 -16.63 -25.01
C VAL A 287 -9.36 -17.94 -25.78
N HIS A 288 -8.81 -18.00 -27.01
CA HIS A 288 -9.05 -19.16 -27.85
C HIS A 288 -8.33 -20.41 -27.33
N TYR A 289 -7.09 -20.31 -26.85
CA TYR A 289 -6.44 -21.48 -26.24
C TYR A 289 -7.24 -21.99 -25.04
N ALA A 290 -7.80 -21.12 -24.21
CA ALA A 290 -8.61 -21.51 -23.06
C ALA A 290 -9.91 -22.22 -23.49
N LEU A 291 -10.67 -21.61 -24.43
CA LEU A 291 -11.95 -22.16 -24.88
C LEU A 291 -11.80 -23.41 -25.73
N LEU A 292 -10.69 -23.56 -26.44
CA LEU A 292 -10.37 -24.78 -27.21
C LEU A 292 -9.98 -25.95 -26.31
N GLN A 293 -9.59 -25.74 -25.05
CA GLN A 293 -9.41 -26.83 -24.09
C GLN A 293 -10.71 -27.52 -23.72
N HIS A 294 -11.84 -26.81 -23.70
CA HIS A 294 -13.15 -27.37 -23.39
C HIS A 294 -13.90 -27.80 -24.65
N ALA A 295 -14.58 -28.94 -24.60
CA ALA A 295 -15.28 -29.52 -25.79
C ALA A 295 -16.40 -28.61 -26.31
N ALA A 296 -17.23 -28.03 -25.46
CA ALA A 296 -18.34 -27.15 -25.81
C ALA A 296 -18.62 -26.13 -24.67
N PRO A 297 -17.81 -25.05 -24.56
CA PRO A 297 -17.99 -24.07 -23.49
C PRO A 297 -19.28 -23.25 -23.73
N ARG A 298 -20.16 -23.22 -22.74
CA ARG A 298 -21.43 -22.46 -22.77
C ARG A 298 -21.42 -21.30 -21.81
N ARG A 299 -20.90 -21.50 -20.59
CA ARG A 299 -20.84 -20.50 -19.52
C ARG A 299 -19.41 -20.17 -19.20
N ILE A 300 -19.03 -18.94 -19.44
CA ILE A 300 -17.65 -18.48 -19.27
C ILE A 300 -17.62 -17.39 -18.21
N LEU A 301 -16.63 -17.44 -17.33
CA LEU A 301 -16.26 -16.34 -16.46
C LEU A 301 -14.94 -15.74 -16.96
N LEU A 302 -14.94 -14.46 -17.29
CA LEU A 302 -13.75 -13.68 -17.62
C LEU A 302 -13.47 -12.69 -16.49
N ILE A 303 -12.30 -12.81 -15.87
CA ILE A 303 -11.84 -11.89 -14.81
C ILE A 303 -10.72 -11.03 -15.39
N GLY A 304 -11.02 -9.73 -15.57
CA GLY A 304 -10.12 -8.79 -16.26
C GLY A 304 -10.15 -8.93 -17.78
N GLY A 305 -9.29 -8.21 -18.49
CA GLY A 305 -9.03 -8.35 -19.93
C GLY A 305 -10.16 -7.95 -20.88
N GLY A 306 -11.35 -7.61 -20.39
CA GLY A 306 -12.49 -7.35 -21.27
C GLY A 306 -12.32 -6.16 -22.22
N VAL A 307 -11.48 -5.21 -21.85
CA VAL A 307 -11.19 -4.01 -22.64
C VAL A 307 -10.03 -4.19 -23.64
N ASN A 308 -9.25 -5.28 -23.51
CA ASN A 308 -8.14 -5.58 -24.43
C ASN A 308 -8.58 -6.31 -25.71
N GLY A 309 -9.86 -6.69 -25.81
CA GLY A 309 -10.44 -7.42 -26.96
C GLY A 309 -10.89 -8.85 -26.62
N SER A 310 -10.57 -9.39 -25.44
CA SER A 310 -10.90 -10.77 -25.04
C SER A 310 -12.41 -11.04 -25.08
N LEU A 311 -13.27 -10.06 -24.75
CA LEU A 311 -14.72 -10.20 -24.91
C LEU A 311 -15.13 -10.49 -26.36
N ALA A 312 -14.57 -9.72 -27.31
CA ALA A 312 -14.90 -9.87 -28.73
C ALA A 312 -14.44 -11.24 -29.26
N GLN A 313 -13.27 -11.73 -28.80
CA GLN A 313 -12.77 -13.06 -29.18
C GLN A 313 -13.64 -14.18 -28.58
N ALA A 314 -14.07 -14.07 -27.35
CA ALA A 314 -14.93 -15.06 -26.72
C ALA A 314 -16.30 -15.17 -27.43
N LEU A 315 -16.86 -14.04 -27.88
CA LEU A 315 -18.15 -13.98 -28.60
C LEU A 315 -18.13 -14.66 -29.98
N LYS A 316 -16.96 -14.92 -30.56
CA LYS A 316 -16.80 -15.71 -31.78
C LYS A 316 -17.17 -17.18 -31.61
N HIS A 317 -17.15 -17.72 -30.37
CA HIS A 317 -17.48 -19.11 -30.11
C HIS A 317 -19.00 -19.35 -30.20
N PRO A 318 -19.45 -20.21 -31.11
CA PRO A 318 -20.88 -20.40 -31.35
C PRO A 318 -21.61 -21.14 -30.22
N THR A 319 -20.86 -21.87 -29.38
CA THR A 319 -21.42 -22.59 -28.23
C THR A 319 -21.69 -21.71 -27.02
N LEU A 320 -21.20 -20.45 -27.03
CA LEU A 320 -21.30 -19.53 -25.91
C LEU A 320 -22.75 -19.08 -25.69
N GLU A 321 -23.31 -19.39 -24.53
CA GLU A 321 -24.65 -18.96 -24.09
C GLU A 321 -24.55 -17.76 -23.14
N ARG A 322 -23.55 -17.72 -22.27
CA ARG A 322 -23.37 -16.68 -21.26
C ARG A 322 -21.90 -16.42 -20.96
N LEU A 323 -21.54 -15.13 -20.94
CA LEU A 323 -20.22 -14.64 -20.53
C LEU A 323 -20.41 -13.63 -19.41
N ASP A 324 -19.98 -14.02 -18.21
CA ASP A 324 -19.91 -13.13 -17.07
C ASP A 324 -18.52 -12.46 -17.06
N TYR A 325 -18.49 -11.15 -17.32
CA TYR A 325 -17.28 -10.34 -17.30
C TYR A 325 -17.19 -9.57 -16.01
N VAL A 326 -16.14 -9.80 -15.24
CA VAL A 326 -15.91 -9.15 -13.95
C VAL A 326 -14.82 -8.12 -14.07
N GLU A 327 -15.19 -6.87 -13.84
CA GLU A 327 -14.31 -5.72 -13.88
C GLU A 327 -14.38 -4.94 -12.56
N LEU A 328 -13.23 -4.63 -12.01
CA LEU A 328 -13.14 -3.94 -10.72
C LEU A 328 -13.53 -2.47 -10.82
N ASP A 329 -13.08 -1.78 -11.87
CA ASP A 329 -13.23 -0.32 -12.02
C ASP A 329 -14.30 0.07 -13.05
N PRO A 330 -15.49 0.55 -12.61
CA PRO A 330 -16.51 1.05 -13.52
C PRO A 330 -16.04 2.20 -14.43
N MET A 331 -15.04 2.99 -13.97
CA MET A 331 -14.48 4.09 -14.75
C MET A 331 -13.73 3.58 -15.98
N LEU A 332 -13.07 2.41 -15.88
CA LEU A 332 -12.41 1.76 -17.01
C LEU A 332 -13.41 1.48 -18.14
N ILE A 333 -14.58 0.89 -17.82
CA ILE A 333 -15.63 0.62 -18.79
C ILE A 333 -16.24 1.91 -19.36
N ALA A 334 -16.39 2.94 -18.54
CA ALA A 334 -16.86 4.24 -19.01
C ALA A 334 -15.88 4.87 -20.01
N MET A 335 -14.58 4.84 -19.72
CA MET A 335 -13.55 5.33 -20.64
C MET A 335 -13.44 4.45 -21.90
N PHE A 336 -13.59 3.14 -21.77
CA PHE A 336 -13.61 2.24 -22.93
C PHE A 336 -14.77 2.57 -23.87
N ARG A 337 -15.97 2.82 -23.36
CA ARG A 337 -17.10 3.27 -24.16
C ARG A 337 -16.89 4.61 -24.84
N GLU A 338 -16.23 5.53 -24.18
CA GLU A 338 -16.00 6.89 -24.69
C GLU A 338 -14.91 6.94 -25.77
N PHE A 339 -13.78 6.28 -25.52
CA PHE A 339 -12.60 6.39 -26.39
C PHE A 339 -12.47 5.25 -27.41
N PHE A 340 -13.22 4.14 -27.22
CA PHE A 340 -13.24 2.97 -28.11
C PHE A 340 -14.68 2.59 -28.49
N PRO A 341 -15.47 3.48 -29.08
CA PRO A 341 -16.90 3.27 -29.26
C PRO A 341 -17.23 2.04 -30.10
N THR A 342 -16.48 1.79 -31.18
CA THR A 342 -16.72 0.64 -32.08
C THR A 342 -16.46 -0.68 -31.37
N GLN A 343 -15.33 -0.82 -30.68
CA GLN A 343 -14.95 -2.05 -29.97
C GLN A 343 -15.88 -2.31 -28.77
N SER A 344 -16.20 -1.25 -28.02
CA SER A 344 -17.08 -1.37 -26.85
C SER A 344 -18.53 -1.72 -27.26
N ALA A 345 -19.03 -1.16 -28.35
CA ALA A 345 -20.35 -1.51 -28.86
C ALA A 345 -20.39 -2.97 -29.34
N ALA A 346 -19.38 -3.44 -30.03
CA ALA A 346 -19.33 -4.82 -30.54
C ALA A 346 -19.24 -5.86 -29.42
N SER A 347 -18.65 -5.53 -28.28
CA SER A 347 -18.44 -6.50 -27.19
C SER A 347 -19.42 -6.34 -26.04
N LEU A 348 -19.61 -5.11 -25.52
CA LEU A 348 -20.42 -4.87 -24.31
C LEU A 348 -21.94 -4.83 -24.57
N SER A 349 -22.37 -4.76 -25.81
CA SER A 349 -23.80 -4.70 -26.15
C SER A 349 -24.39 -6.07 -26.55
N ASP A 350 -23.56 -7.12 -26.64
CA ASP A 350 -24.03 -8.47 -26.92
C ASP A 350 -24.84 -8.99 -25.72
N PRO A 351 -26.05 -9.53 -25.94
CA PRO A 351 -26.96 -10.00 -24.87
C PRO A 351 -26.38 -11.16 -24.05
N ARG A 352 -25.39 -11.87 -24.56
CA ARG A 352 -24.67 -12.93 -23.82
C ARG A 352 -23.68 -12.40 -22.77
N VAL A 353 -23.29 -11.12 -22.88
CA VAL A 353 -22.29 -10.48 -21.99
C VAL A 353 -22.96 -9.83 -20.79
N HIS A 354 -22.60 -10.26 -19.61
CA HIS A 354 -23.04 -9.69 -18.34
C HIS A 354 -21.86 -9.06 -17.62
N VAL A 355 -21.82 -7.73 -17.56
CA VAL A 355 -20.74 -7.00 -16.88
C VAL A 355 -21.05 -6.86 -15.40
N HIS A 356 -20.12 -7.30 -14.55
CA HIS A 356 -20.20 -7.22 -13.09
C HIS A 356 -19.11 -6.31 -12.56
N TYR A 357 -19.51 -5.18 -11.95
CA TYR A 357 -18.58 -4.26 -11.31
C TYR A 357 -18.25 -4.73 -9.89
N SER A 358 -17.28 -5.62 -9.79
CA SER A 358 -16.93 -6.28 -8.54
C SER A 358 -15.47 -6.76 -8.55
N ASP A 359 -14.93 -7.04 -7.37
CA ASP A 359 -13.70 -7.81 -7.25
C ASP A 359 -13.91 -9.27 -7.71
N GLY A 360 -12.99 -9.80 -8.52
CA GLY A 360 -13.12 -11.14 -9.10
C GLY A 360 -13.22 -12.27 -8.07
N ARG A 361 -12.48 -12.18 -6.95
CA ARG A 361 -12.59 -13.17 -5.86
C ARG A 361 -13.90 -13.07 -5.09
N TYR A 362 -14.36 -11.83 -4.88
CA TYR A 362 -15.64 -11.59 -4.22
C TYR A 362 -16.80 -12.09 -5.10
N TYR A 363 -16.76 -11.77 -6.40
CA TYR A 363 -17.73 -12.26 -7.36
C TYR A 363 -17.79 -13.79 -7.36
N LEU A 364 -16.67 -14.46 -7.48
CA LEU A 364 -16.59 -15.92 -7.50
C LEU A 364 -17.19 -16.55 -6.23
N LYS A 365 -16.94 -15.98 -5.05
CA LYS A 365 -17.55 -16.44 -3.78
C LYS A 365 -19.08 -16.26 -3.73
N THR A 366 -19.64 -15.31 -4.51
CA THR A 366 -21.05 -14.91 -4.42
C THR A 366 -21.88 -15.33 -5.62
N ALA A 367 -21.24 -15.83 -6.68
CA ALA A 367 -21.87 -16.07 -7.98
C ALA A 367 -23.00 -17.12 -7.96
N GLY A 368 -23.02 -18.08 -7.02
CA GLY A 368 -24.06 -19.10 -6.92
C GLY A 368 -24.25 -19.98 -8.15
N THR A 369 -23.32 -19.92 -9.14
CA THR A 369 -23.35 -20.63 -10.42
C THR A 369 -21.99 -21.24 -10.70
N THR A 370 -21.97 -22.22 -11.60
CA THR A 370 -20.75 -22.87 -12.08
C THR A 370 -20.46 -22.50 -13.53
N PHE A 371 -19.20 -22.55 -13.91
CA PHE A 371 -18.67 -22.16 -15.21
C PHE A 371 -17.98 -23.34 -15.91
N ASP A 372 -18.08 -23.39 -17.22
CA ASP A 372 -17.35 -24.37 -18.03
C ASP A 372 -15.89 -23.93 -18.23
N VAL A 373 -15.66 -22.61 -18.32
CA VAL A 373 -14.31 -22.07 -18.39
C VAL A 373 -14.23 -20.80 -17.53
N ILE A 374 -13.20 -20.73 -16.67
CA ILE A 374 -12.83 -19.53 -15.95
C ILE A 374 -11.51 -19.04 -16.54
N ILE A 375 -11.48 -17.82 -17.05
CA ILE A 375 -10.30 -17.20 -17.66
C ILE A 375 -9.84 -16.07 -16.74
N LEU A 376 -8.58 -16.15 -16.31
CA LEU A 376 -7.86 -15.06 -15.64
C LEU A 376 -7.04 -14.32 -16.70
N ASP A 377 -7.56 -13.19 -17.16
CA ASP A 377 -6.87 -12.28 -18.07
C ASP A 377 -6.42 -11.06 -17.28
N LEU A 378 -5.46 -11.30 -16.41
CA LEU A 378 -4.89 -10.35 -15.46
C LEU A 378 -3.37 -10.27 -15.64
N PRO A 379 -2.75 -9.11 -15.37
CA PRO A 379 -1.29 -9.01 -15.33
C PRO A 379 -0.65 -9.99 -14.36
N ASP A 380 0.65 -10.26 -14.55
CA ASP A 380 1.47 -11.04 -13.64
C ASP A 380 1.31 -10.56 -12.18
N PRO A 381 1.63 -11.38 -11.17
CA PRO A 381 1.48 -11.05 -9.75
C PRO A 381 2.47 -9.97 -9.27
N GLN A 382 2.50 -8.82 -9.95
CA GLN A 382 3.39 -7.67 -9.70
C GLN A 382 3.07 -6.91 -8.42
N THR A 383 1.89 -7.14 -7.85
CA THR A 383 1.41 -6.54 -6.62
C THR A 383 0.77 -7.59 -5.72
N ALA A 384 0.68 -7.32 -4.41
CA ALA A 384 -0.04 -8.20 -3.49
C ALA A 384 -1.52 -8.36 -3.89
N GLN A 385 -2.09 -7.32 -4.49
CA GLN A 385 -3.45 -7.34 -5.03
C GLN A 385 -3.61 -8.33 -6.19
N LEU A 386 -2.68 -8.36 -7.14
CA LEU A 386 -2.71 -9.30 -8.25
C LEU A 386 -2.31 -10.69 -7.80
N ASN A 387 -1.30 -10.81 -6.91
CA ASN A 387 -0.81 -12.09 -6.39
C ASN A 387 -1.94 -12.96 -5.79
N ARG A 388 -2.97 -12.36 -5.23
CA ARG A 388 -4.11 -13.08 -4.63
C ARG A 388 -4.92 -13.92 -5.63
N PHE A 389 -4.79 -13.69 -6.93
CA PHE A 389 -5.39 -14.50 -7.99
C PHE A 389 -4.53 -15.70 -8.41
N TYR A 390 -3.31 -15.80 -7.88
CA TYR A 390 -2.35 -16.87 -8.18
C TYR A 390 -2.04 -17.73 -6.96
N THR A 391 -2.94 -17.75 -5.95
CA THR A 391 -2.77 -18.49 -4.68
C THR A 391 -3.58 -19.76 -4.63
N VAL A 392 -3.16 -20.70 -3.75
CA VAL A 392 -3.90 -21.95 -3.49
C VAL A 392 -5.35 -21.65 -3.11
N GLU A 393 -5.56 -20.60 -2.31
CA GLU A 393 -6.88 -20.21 -1.80
C GLU A 393 -7.81 -19.79 -2.94
N PHE A 394 -7.31 -19.01 -3.89
CA PHE A 394 -8.06 -18.62 -5.08
C PHE A 394 -8.33 -19.83 -6.00
N PHE A 395 -7.32 -20.65 -6.26
CA PHE A 395 -7.48 -21.81 -7.12
C PHE A 395 -8.49 -22.82 -6.56
N ARG A 396 -8.59 -22.99 -5.23
CA ARG A 396 -9.65 -23.77 -4.59
C ARG A 396 -11.03 -23.18 -4.85
N SER A 397 -11.16 -21.86 -4.67
CA SER A 397 -12.42 -21.18 -4.97
C SER A 397 -12.82 -21.32 -6.44
N ALA A 398 -11.85 -21.18 -7.37
CA ALA A 398 -12.11 -21.37 -8.79
C ALA A 398 -12.55 -22.82 -9.09
N ARG A 399 -11.85 -23.81 -8.53
CA ARG A 399 -12.20 -25.23 -8.68
C ARG A 399 -13.63 -25.53 -8.24
N ASP A 400 -14.06 -24.96 -7.13
CA ASP A 400 -15.37 -25.23 -6.55
C ASP A 400 -16.51 -24.58 -7.37
N HIS A 401 -16.20 -23.64 -8.28
CA HIS A 401 -17.13 -23.01 -9.22
C HIS A 401 -16.97 -23.50 -10.66
N LEU A 402 -16.14 -24.50 -10.92
CA LEU A 402 -16.07 -25.17 -12.23
C LEU A 402 -17.09 -26.32 -12.30
N THR A 403 -17.69 -26.47 -13.49
CA THR A 403 -18.48 -27.65 -13.83
C THR A 403 -17.60 -28.91 -13.82
N SER A 404 -18.21 -30.10 -13.89
CA SER A 404 -17.51 -31.41 -13.95
C SER A 404 -16.57 -31.46 -15.14
N GLY A 405 -16.53 -30.98 -16.16
CA GLY A 405 -15.50 -30.89 -17.23
C GLY A 405 -14.87 -29.52 -17.36
N GLY A 406 -14.97 -28.69 -16.31
CA GLY A 406 -14.58 -27.29 -16.38
C GLY A 406 -13.05 -27.06 -16.38
N VAL A 407 -12.65 -25.95 -17.00
CA VAL A 407 -11.26 -25.54 -17.19
C VAL A 407 -10.98 -24.19 -16.52
N LEU A 408 -9.94 -24.11 -15.72
CA LEU A 408 -9.33 -22.85 -15.32
C LEU A 408 -8.19 -22.53 -16.27
N ALA A 409 -8.17 -21.33 -16.83
CA ALA A 409 -7.12 -20.82 -17.69
C ALA A 409 -6.50 -19.55 -17.10
N LEU A 410 -5.19 -19.45 -17.17
CA LEU A 410 -4.43 -18.26 -16.84
C LEU A 410 -3.18 -18.17 -17.71
N GLU A 411 -2.68 -16.98 -17.89
CA GLU A 411 -1.47 -16.71 -18.63
C GLU A 411 -0.46 -15.92 -17.79
N LEU A 412 0.81 -16.08 -18.14
CA LEU A 412 1.92 -15.38 -17.50
C LEU A 412 2.95 -15.02 -18.56
N ARG A 413 3.67 -13.94 -18.32
CA ARG A 413 4.82 -13.55 -19.13
C ARG A 413 5.89 -14.66 -19.12
N SER A 414 6.42 -14.95 -20.29
CA SER A 414 7.47 -15.93 -20.49
C SER A 414 8.48 -15.41 -21.52
N ALA A 415 9.21 -16.31 -22.15
CA ALA A 415 10.09 -16.03 -23.27
C ALA A 415 10.04 -17.21 -24.24
N GLU A 416 10.05 -16.93 -25.54
CA GLU A 416 9.89 -17.97 -26.56
C GLU A 416 11.14 -18.86 -26.67
N ASP A 417 12.34 -18.26 -26.67
CA ASP A 417 13.58 -18.96 -26.94
C ASP A 417 14.38 -19.30 -25.69
N TYR A 418 14.39 -18.43 -24.68
CA TYR A 418 15.18 -18.63 -23.47
C TYR A 418 14.47 -18.17 -22.20
N ILE A 419 14.14 -19.14 -21.37
CA ILE A 419 13.60 -18.90 -20.03
C ILE A 419 14.76 -18.82 -19.03
N SER A 420 14.97 -17.62 -18.45
CA SER A 420 16.02 -17.44 -17.46
C SER A 420 15.76 -18.27 -16.18
N PRO A 421 16.80 -18.61 -15.37
CA PRO A 421 16.60 -19.35 -14.12
C PRO A 421 15.57 -18.71 -13.17
N ASN A 422 15.58 -17.38 -13.02
CA ASN A 422 14.63 -16.68 -12.17
C ASN A 422 13.20 -16.78 -12.71
N LEU A 423 13.02 -16.68 -14.03
CA LEU A 423 11.72 -16.84 -14.67
C LEU A 423 11.23 -18.29 -14.53
N ALA A 424 12.12 -19.28 -14.68
CA ALA A 424 11.78 -20.68 -14.46
C ALA A 424 11.29 -20.95 -13.02
N GLU A 425 11.95 -20.37 -12.01
CA GLU A 425 11.52 -20.49 -10.61
C GLU A 425 10.14 -19.86 -10.36
N PHE A 426 9.87 -18.70 -10.95
CA PHE A 426 8.57 -18.05 -10.89
C PHE A 426 7.46 -18.94 -11.51
N LEU A 427 7.66 -19.40 -12.74
CA LEU A 427 6.70 -20.26 -13.45
C LEU A 427 6.51 -21.60 -12.73
N ARG A 428 7.58 -22.16 -12.17
CA ARG A 428 7.57 -23.39 -11.35
C ARG A 428 6.73 -23.21 -10.09
N CYS A 429 6.87 -22.06 -9.41
CA CYS A 429 6.07 -21.72 -8.23
C CYS A 429 4.57 -21.70 -8.56
N VAL A 430 4.17 -21.02 -9.64
CA VAL A 430 2.75 -20.95 -10.05
C VAL A 430 2.25 -22.33 -10.50
N ARG A 431 3.04 -23.08 -11.28
CA ARG A 431 2.72 -24.46 -11.69
C ARG A 431 2.50 -25.37 -10.48
N TRP A 432 3.38 -25.28 -9.47
CA TRP A 432 3.28 -26.07 -8.26
C TRP A 432 2.05 -25.68 -7.43
N THR A 433 1.76 -24.38 -7.34
CA THR A 433 0.59 -23.85 -6.64
C THR A 433 -0.70 -24.34 -7.28
N LEU A 434 -0.81 -24.34 -8.61
CA LEU A 434 -1.93 -24.94 -9.35
C LEU A 434 -2.04 -26.44 -9.04
N GLY A 435 -0.94 -27.17 -9.04
CA GLY A 435 -0.88 -28.61 -8.77
C GLY A 435 -1.31 -29.01 -7.35
N GLN A 436 -1.34 -28.08 -6.39
CA GLN A 436 -1.92 -28.33 -5.07
C GLN A 436 -3.44 -28.46 -5.08
N VAL A 437 -4.09 -28.01 -6.16
CA VAL A 437 -5.55 -27.93 -6.27
C VAL A 437 -6.09 -28.75 -7.43
N PHE A 438 -5.39 -28.74 -8.56
CA PHE A 438 -5.79 -29.38 -9.79
C PHE A 438 -4.83 -30.53 -10.13
N PRO A 439 -5.35 -31.77 -10.24
CA PRO A 439 -4.50 -32.91 -10.60
C PRO A 439 -4.00 -32.87 -12.05
N TYR A 440 -4.75 -32.25 -12.93
CA TYR A 440 -4.43 -32.17 -14.36
C TYR A 440 -4.10 -30.74 -14.75
N VAL A 441 -2.90 -30.51 -15.29
CA VAL A 441 -2.43 -29.19 -15.75
C VAL A 441 -1.69 -29.38 -17.08
N VAL A 442 -2.15 -28.69 -18.10
CA VAL A 442 -1.51 -28.58 -19.41
C VAL A 442 -0.92 -27.18 -19.55
N ILE A 443 0.22 -27.09 -20.24
CA ILE A 443 0.96 -25.84 -20.42
C ILE A 443 1.25 -25.69 -21.90
N ILE A 444 0.91 -24.53 -22.48
CA ILE A 444 1.29 -24.19 -23.86
C ILE A 444 2.38 -23.10 -23.79
N PRO A 445 3.58 -23.36 -24.35
CA PRO A 445 4.70 -22.43 -24.35
C PRO A 445 4.49 -21.26 -25.32
N GLY A 446 5.25 -20.19 -25.13
CA GLY A 446 5.27 -19.02 -25.99
C GLY A 446 5.90 -17.81 -25.29
N GLU A 447 5.86 -16.64 -25.92
CA GLU A 447 6.20 -15.36 -25.26
C GLU A 447 5.29 -15.11 -24.06
N THR A 448 4.02 -15.50 -24.20
CA THR A 448 3.06 -15.69 -23.11
C THR A 448 2.86 -17.19 -22.92
N ILE A 449 3.07 -17.69 -21.70
CA ILE A 449 2.86 -19.09 -21.34
C ILE A 449 1.45 -19.25 -20.77
N HIS A 450 0.72 -20.22 -21.29
CA HIS A 450 -0.66 -20.49 -20.87
C HIS A 450 -0.71 -21.74 -20.00
N PHE A 451 -1.39 -21.62 -18.85
CA PHE A 451 -1.66 -22.72 -17.93
C PHE A 451 -3.16 -23.05 -17.96
N PHE A 452 -3.47 -24.31 -18.21
CA PHE A 452 -4.83 -24.85 -18.16
C PHE A 452 -4.90 -25.90 -17.07
N ALA A 453 -5.91 -25.83 -16.22
CA ALA A 453 -6.08 -26.72 -15.09
C ALA A 453 -7.50 -27.29 -15.04
N ALA A 454 -7.62 -28.60 -14.78
CA ALA A 454 -8.91 -29.30 -14.67
C ALA A 454 -8.92 -30.29 -13.51
N ARG A 455 -10.14 -30.63 -13.03
CA ARG A 455 -10.36 -31.61 -11.97
C ARG A 455 -10.32 -33.04 -12.45
N GLU A 456 -10.78 -33.25 -13.68
CA GLU A 456 -11.03 -34.57 -14.25
C GLU A 456 -10.00 -34.92 -15.34
N PRO A 457 -9.72 -36.20 -15.54
CA PRO A 457 -8.85 -36.64 -16.62
C PRO A 457 -9.52 -36.42 -17.99
N ASN A 458 -8.72 -36.31 -19.02
CA ASN A 458 -9.15 -36.20 -20.43
C ASN A 458 -10.00 -34.95 -20.76
N VAL A 459 -10.07 -33.97 -19.87
CA VAL A 459 -10.66 -32.64 -20.16
C VAL A 459 -9.69 -31.81 -20.97
N LEU A 460 -8.46 -31.73 -20.50
CA LEU A 460 -7.40 -30.97 -21.14
C LEU A 460 -6.70 -31.80 -22.23
N THR A 461 -6.20 -31.11 -23.25
CA THR A 461 -5.42 -31.73 -24.33
C THR A 461 -4.11 -30.99 -24.57
N ASP A 462 -3.05 -31.73 -24.77
CA ASP A 462 -1.74 -31.27 -25.27
C ASP A 462 -1.50 -31.67 -26.72
N ASP A 463 -2.52 -32.24 -27.40
CA ASP A 463 -2.52 -32.58 -28.81
C ASP A 463 -2.93 -31.41 -29.69
N PRO A 464 -2.03 -30.88 -30.55
CA PRO A 464 -2.36 -29.80 -31.48
C PRO A 464 -3.51 -30.10 -32.42
N GLN A 465 -3.64 -31.38 -32.86
CA GLN A 465 -4.68 -31.78 -33.82
C GLN A 465 -6.07 -31.69 -33.21
N THR A 466 -6.21 -32.03 -31.95
CA THR A 466 -7.48 -31.85 -31.21
C THR A 466 -7.90 -30.37 -31.13
N LEU A 467 -6.95 -29.46 -30.86
CA LEU A 467 -7.25 -28.02 -30.82
C LEU A 467 -7.63 -27.48 -32.21
N ILE A 468 -6.91 -27.92 -33.27
CA ILE A 468 -7.21 -27.55 -34.65
C ILE A 468 -8.60 -28.07 -35.07
N ALA A 469 -8.94 -29.29 -34.75
CA ALA A 469 -10.25 -29.88 -35.06
C ALA A 469 -11.38 -29.08 -34.38
N ARG A 470 -11.18 -28.67 -33.11
CA ARG A 470 -12.14 -27.82 -32.38
C ARG A 470 -12.24 -26.41 -32.99
N LEU A 471 -11.12 -25.83 -33.41
CA LEU A 471 -11.07 -24.51 -34.06
C LEU A 471 -11.86 -24.54 -35.39
N GLN A 472 -11.63 -25.56 -36.22
CA GLN A 472 -12.28 -25.75 -37.51
C GLN A 472 -13.76 -26.08 -37.36
N SER A 473 -14.13 -26.99 -36.43
CA SER A 473 -15.55 -27.35 -36.20
C SER A 473 -16.39 -26.20 -35.69
N ARG A 474 -15.78 -25.21 -35.03
CA ARG A 474 -16.46 -23.98 -34.56
C ARG A 474 -16.43 -22.85 -35.60
N HIS A 475 -15.79 -23.04 -36.74
CA HIS A 475 -15.62 -22.03 -37.80
C HIS A 475 -15.07 -20.70 -37.28
N LEU A 476 -14.03 -20.77 -36.40
CA LEU A 476 -13.45 -19.58 -35.78
C LEU A 476 -12.59 -18.82 -36.78
N GLU A 477 -12.93 -17.55 -37.01
CA GLU A 477 -12.10 -16.65 -37.79
C GLU A 477 -11.07 -15.96 -36.89
N THR A 478 -9.82 -16.44 -36.92
CA THR A 478 -8.72 -15.98 -36.12
C THR A 478 -7.52 -15.59 -37.01
N ARG A 479 -6.63 -14.76 -36.52
CA ARG A 479 -5.41 -14.32 -37.23
C ARG A 479 -4.16 -14.96 -36.66
N TYR A 480 -4.08 -15.14 -35.36
CA TYR A 480 -2.91 -15.59 -34.60
C TYR A 480 -3.08 -17.02 -34.07
N VAL A 481 -4.25 -17.38 -33.54
CA VAL A 481 -4.51 -18.76 -33.10
C VAL A 481 -5.05 -19.55 -34.30
N ARG A 482 -4.13 -20.03 -35.14
CA ARG A 482 -4.44 -20.69 -36.42
C ARG A 482 -3.90 -22.13 -36.48
N GLU A 483 -4.41 -22.87 -37.43
CA GLU A 483 -4.05 -24.28 -37.73
C GLU A 483 -2.56 -24.49 -37.96
N TYR A 484 -1.79 -23.48 -38.37
CA TYR A 484 -0.34 -23.53 -38.58
C TYR A 484 0.47 -22.98 -37.40
N PHE A 485 -0.09 -22.07 -36.58
CA PHE A 485 0.59 -21.56 -35.39
C PHE A 485 0.46 -22.51 -34.20
N ILE A 486 -0.67 -23.19 -34.04
CA ILE A 486 -0.89 -24.14 -32.94
C ILE A 486 0.18 -25.23 -32.91
N PRO A 487 0.47 -25.97 -34.05
CA PRO A 487 1.54 -26.95 -34.05
C PRO A 487 2.93 -26.37 -33.85
N TYR A 488 3.19 -25.15 -34.36
CA TYR A 488 4.47 -24.47 -34.16
C TYR A 488 4.76 -24.21 -32.69
N ARG A 489 3.78 -23.75 -31.93
CA ARG A 489 3.92 -23.55 -30.48
C ARG A 489 4.01 -24.87 -29.70
N MET A 490 3.27 -25.86 -30.12
CA MET A 490 3.12 -27.13 -29.41
C MET A 490 4.00 -28.24 -30.00
N THR A 491 5.16 -27.89 -30.57
CA THR A 491 6.12 -28.94 -31.01
C THR A 491 6.53 -29.78 -29.81
N PRO A 492 6.73 -31.13 -30.01
CA PRO A 492 7.06 -32.03 -28.91
C PRO A 492 8.27 -31.58 -28.10
N ASP A 493 9.31 -31.04 -28.76
CA ASP A 493 10.52 -30.53 -28.09
C ASP A 493 10.24 -29.31 -27.20
N ARG A 494 9.48 -28.32 -27.69
CA ARG A 494 9.11 -27.16 -26.91
C ARG A 494 8.22 -27.53 -25.70
N MET A 495 7.27 -28.44 -25.93
CA MET A 495 6.39 -28.93 -24.86
C MET A 495 7.18 -29.69 -23.80
N ALA A 496 8.15 -30.55 -24.21
CA ALA A 496 9.02 -31.30 -23.31
C ALA A 496 9.95 -30.36 -22.53
N GLN A 497 10.57 -29.40 -23.20
CA GLN A 497 11.47 -28.42 -22.59
C GLN A 497 10.76 -27.58 -21.51
N VAL A 498 9.60 -27.02 -21.84
CA VAL A 498 8.84 -26.21 -20.86
C VAL A 498 8.34 -27.06 -19.70
N ARG A 499 7.86 -28.29 -19.99
CA ARG A 499 7.40 -29.20 -18.93
C ARG A 499 8.53 -29.55 -17.95
N GLU A 500 9.77 -29.72 -18.41
CA GLU A 500 10.93 -29.98 -17.55
C GLU A 500 11.34 -28.71 -16.79
N LEU A 501 11.38 -27.53 -17.44
CA LEU A 501 11.73 -26.27 -16.81
C LEU A 501 10.79 -25.89 -15.65
N VAL A 502 9.49 -26.12 -15.82
CA VAL A 502 8.48 -25.79 -14.79
C VAL A 502 8.15 -26.97 -13.88
N ARG A 503 8.89 -28.08 -13.98
CA ARG A 503 8.72 -29.24 -13.11
C ARG A 503 8.99 -28.85 -11.65
N PRO A 504 8.04 -29.11 -10.72
CA PRO A 504 8.24 -28.79 -9.32
C PRO A 504 9.41 -29.54 -8.70
N LEU A 505 10.24 -28.84 -7.94
CA LEU A 505 11.29 -29.42 -7.12
C LEU A 505 10.80 -29.59 -5.68
N PRO A 506 11.42 -30.45 -4.86
CA PRO A 506 11.05 -30.59 -3.44
C PRO A 506 11.10 -29.29 -2.64
N THR A 507 11.93 -28.35 -3.09
CA THR A 507 12.13 -27.02 -2.48
C THR A 507 11.22 -25.93 -3.05
N THR A 508 10.42 -26.25 -4.09
CA THR A 508 9.55 -25.26 -4.74
C THR A 508 8.49 -24.74 -3.76
N PRO A 509 8.45 -23.44 -3.48
CA PRO A 509 7.47 -22.88 -2.55
C PRO A 509 6.07 -22.85 -3.19
N VAL A 510 5.05 -22.83 -2.31
CA VAL A 510 3.64 -22.70 -2.68
C VAL A 510 3.19 -21.26 -2.42
N ASN A 511 2.56 -20.63 -3.40
CA ASN A 511 2.04 -19.28 -3.27
C ASN A 511 0.72 -19.28 -2.48
N ARG A 512 0.66 -18.49 -1.40
CA ARG A 512 -0.50 -18.37 -0.49
C ARG A 512 -0.86 -16.91 -0.24
N ASP A 513 -2.07 -16.64 0.18
CA ASP A 513 -2.55 -15.27 0.47
C ASP A 513 -1.65 -14.51 1.45
N PHE A 514 -1.13 -15.18 2.50
CA PHE A 514 -0.25 -14.59 3.51
C PHE A 514 1.22 -15.00 3.39
N GLU A 515 1.58 -15.65 2.30
CA GLU A 515 2.94 -15.99 1.91
C GLU A 515 3.08 -15.74 0.40
N PRO A 516 3.11 -14.45 -0.04
CA PRO A 516 2.98 -14.06 -1.45
C PRO A 516 4.29 -14.25 -2.21
N ILE A 517 4.71 -15.48 -2.36
CA ILE A 517 6.02 -15.80 -2.92
C ILE A 517 6.11 -15.55 -4.43
N ALA A 518 4.99 -15.69 -5.17
CA ALA A 518 4.97 -15.37 -6.60
C ALA A 518 5.21 -13.88 -6.85
N TYR A 519 4.64 -13.01 -6.02
CA TYR A 519 4.95 -11.58 -6.00
C TYR A 519 6.45 -11.32 -5.78
N TYR A 520 7.07 -12.05 -4.84
CA TYR A 520 8.51 -11.91 -4.61
C TYR A 520 9.35 -12.28 -5.85
N PHE A 521 9.00 -13.37 -6.52
CA PHE A 521 9.69 -13.75 -7.75
C PHE A 521 9.52 -12.71 -8.86
N ASP A 522 8.35 -12.11 -8.99
CA ASP A 522 8.14 -11.02 -9.94
C ASP A 522 9.00 -9.79 -9.60
N VAL A 523 9.11 -9.43 -8.32
CA VAL A 523 10.02 -8.37 -7.85
C VAL A 523 11.48 -8.69 -8.20
N VAL A 524 11.91 -9.94 -8.05
CA VAL A 524 13.26 -10.36 -8.46
C VAL A 524 13.43 -10.22 -9.97
N LEU A 525 12.47 -10.67 -10.77
CA LEU A 525 12.49 -10.53 -12.23
C LEU A 525 12.54 -9.05 -12.66
N TRP A 526 11.70 -8.22 -12.06
CA TRP A 526 11.75 -6.78 -12.27
C TRP A 526 13.11 -6.19 -11.94
N SER A 527 13.74 -6.61 -10.84
CA SER A 527 15.06 -6.10 -10.42
C SER A 527 16.19 -6.46 -11.40
N THR A 528 16.06 -7.57 -12.15
CA THR A 528 17.06 -7.99 -13.14
C THR A 528 17.07 -7.12 -14.40
N GLN A 529 16.03 -6.33 -14.65
CA GLN A 529 15.96 -5.43 -15.79
C GLN A 529 16.89 -4.20 -15.64
N PHE A 530 17.40 -3.94 -14.42
CA PHE A 530 18.27 -2.80 -14.14
C PHE A 530 19.74 -3.18 -14.03
N LYS A 531 20.63 -2.36 -14.59
CA LYS A 531 22.10 -2.58 -14.66
C LYS A 531 22.78 -2.79 -13.29
N LEU A 532 22.21 -2.26 -12.22
CA LEU A 532 22.65 -2.56 -10.87
C LEU A 532 21.94 -3.83 -10.41
N SER A 533 22.68 -4.93 -10.37
CA SER A 533 22.17 -6.24 -9.91
C SER A 533 21.65 -6.18 -8.47
N PHE A 534 20.46 -5.64 -8.31
CA PHE A 534 19.71 -5.73 -7.06
C PHE A 534 19.36 -7.18 -6.71
N SER A 535 19.38 -8.09 -7.69
CA SER A 535 19.19 -9.53 -7.46
C SER A 535 20.12 -10.11 -6.38
N ARG A 536 21.30 -9.51 -6.16
CA ARG A 536 22.18 -9.92 -5.04
C ARG A 536 21.63 -9.57 -3.65
N TRP A 537 20.71 -8.61 -3.58
CA TRP A 537 20.05 -8.18 -2.33
C TRP A 537 18.76 -8.97 -2.07
N PHE A 538 18.24 -9.67 -3.09
CA PHE A 538 17.06 -10.51 -3.02
C PHE A 538 17.48 -11.97 -3.21
N PRO A 539 17.82 -12.68 -2.14
CA PRO A 539 18.21 -14.09 -2.22
C PRO A 539 17.03 -14.94 -2.67
N VAL A 540 17.32 -15.97 -3.45
CA VAL A 540 16.32 -16.95 -3.87
C VAL A 540 15.64 -17.57 -2.64
N PRO A 541 14.30 -17.66 -2.58
CA PRO A 541 13.59 -18.28 -1.48
C PRO A 541 14.14 -19.69 -1.18
N GLY A 542 14.50 -19.93 0.09
CA GLY A 542 15.11 -21.18 0.52
C GLY A 542 16.64 -21.15 0.66
N GLN A 543 17.35 -20.19 0.06
CA GLN A 543 18.82 -20.07 0.22
C GLN A 543 19.23 -19.27 1.47
N THR A 544 18.43 -18.28 1.88
CA THR A 544 18.66 -17.57 3.14
C THR A 544 17.72 -18.10 4.22
N GLY A 545 18.31 -18.68 5.24
CA GLY A 545 17.58 -19.11 6.43
C GLY A 545 16.97 -17.90 7.16
N TYR A 546 15.69 -17.97 7.50
CA TYR A 546 15.05 -17.00 8.39
C TYR A 546 15.71 -16.95 9.77
N ALA A 547 16.16 -18.10 10.28
CA ALA A 547 16.76 -18.23 11.60
C ALA A 547 17.99 -17.32 11.81
N PRO A 548 18.99 -17.25 10.93
CA PRO A 548 20.14 -16.36 11.13
C PRO A 548 19.79 -14.87 11.24
N ILE A 549 18.75 -14.43 10.49
CA ILE A 549 18.28 -13.04 10.54
C ILE A 549 17.59 -12.76 11.88
N LEU A 550 16.72 -13.67 12.32
CA LEU A 550 16.05 -13.56 13.61
C LEU A 550 17.04 -13.59 14.77
N ASP A 551 18.00 -14.51 14.72
CA ASP A 551 19.03 -14.66 15.74
C ASP A 551 19.92 -13.38 15.81
N GLY A 552 20.29 -12.84 14.65
CA GLY A 552 21.04 -11.57 14.58
C GLY A 552 20.29 -10.42 15.22
N VAL A 553 19.00 -10.27 14.94
CA VAL A 553 18.18 -9.22 15.55
C VAL A 553 18.00 -9.44 17.04
N LEU A 554 17.79 -10.66 17.49
CA LEU A 554 17.70 -10.99 18.92
C LEU A 554 19.02 -10.67 19.64
N VAL A 555 20.16 -11.08 19.08
CA VAL A 555 21.49 -10.81 19.65
C VAL A 555 21.72 -9.30 19.75
N VAL A 556 21.50 -8.53 18.69
CA VAL A 556 21.68 -7.08 18.69
C VAL A 556 20.73 -6.41 19.68
N SER A 557 19.46 -6.78 19.67
CA SER A 557 18.43 -6.18 20.54
C SER A 557 18.69 -6.50 22.03
N LEU A 558 19.06 -7.74 22.37
CA LEU A 558 19.40 -8.14 23.72
C LEU A 558 20.72 -7.51 24.19
N SER A 559 21.74 -7.45 23.31
CA SER A 559 23.00 -6.79 23.62
C SER A 559 22.79 -5.32 23.94
N LEU A 560 21.98 -4.62 23.14
CA LEU A 560 21.60 -3.24 23.42
C LEU A 560 20.87 -3.10 24.76
N ALA A 561 19.92 -3.98 25.05
CA ALA A 561 19.19 -3.98 26.33
C ALA A 561 20.15 -4.19 27.52
N VAL A 562 21.14 -5.10 27.38
CA VAL A 562 22.16 -5.34 28.41
C VAL A 562 23.04 -4.08 28.61
N ILE A 563 23.56 -3.50 27.53
CA ILE A 563 24.34 -2.26 27.57
C ILE A 563 23.56 -1.14 28.30
N LEU A 564 22.31 -0.96 27.94
CA LEU A 564 21.42 0.06 28.54
C LEU A 564 21.13 -0.24 30.03
N ALA A 565 21.03 -1.52 30.42
CA ALA A 565 20.82 -1.92 31.80
C ALA A 565 21.98 -1.60 32.73
N TYR A 566 23.21 -1.53 32.20
CA TYR A 566 24.41 -1.25 32.94
C TYR A 566 24.93 0.19 32.84
N LEU A 567 24.15 1.12 32.25
CA LEU A 567 24.53 2.55 32.27
C LEU A 567 24.64 3.11 33.69
N PRO A 568 25.65 3.99 33.96
CA PRO A 568 26.09 4.32 35.32
C PRO A 568 25.10 5.12 36.17
N THR A 569 24.10 5.81 35.58
CA THR A 569 23.15 6.63 36.36
C THR A 569 21.72 6.21 36.11
N GLY A 570 20.88 6.15 37.18
CA GLY A 570 19.46 5.76 37.07
C GLY A 570 18.65 6.62 36.11
N LYS A 571 18.91 7.95 36.10
CA LYS A 571 18.24 8.89 35.16
C LYS A 571 18.64 8.63 33.70
N ARG A 572 19.93 8.36 33.42
CA ARG A 572 20.39 8.01 32.05
C ARG A 572 19.82 6.69 31.57
N ARG A 573 19.76 5.67 32.45
CA ARG A 573 19.12 4.38 32.12
C ARG A 573 17.66 4.54 31.76
N ALA A 574 16.87 5.23 32.60
CA ALA A 574 15.44 5.43 32.36
C ALA A 574 15.20 6.17 31.03
N ARG A 575 16.00 7.20 30.76
CA ARG A 575 15.94 7.96 29.50
C ARG A 575 16.26 7.07 28.30
N ALA A 576 17.35 6.33 28.33
CA ALA A 576 17.79 5.48 27.23
C ALA A 576 16.80 4.32 27.00
N SER A 577 16.25 3.74 28.08
CA SER A 577 15.22 2.72 27.98
C SER A 577 13.92 3.26 27.36
N ALA A 578 13.47 4.44 27.77
CA ALA A 578 12.28 5.07 27.18
C ALA A 578 12.49 5.34 25.67
N ALA A 579 13.68 5.85 25.28
CA ALA A 579 14.04 6.07 23.89
C ALA A 579 14.05 4.78 23.06
N TYR A 580 14.62 3.71 23.60
CA TYR A 580 14.64 2.39 22.95
C TYR A 580 13.24 1.81 22.78
N CYS A 581 12.41 1.89 23.83
CA CYS A 581 11.03 1.44 23.76
C CYS A 581 10.21 2.21 22.72
N VAL A 582 10.40 3.53 22.59
CA VAL A 582 9.71 4.35 21.58
C VAL A 582 10.12 3.95 20.17
N ALA A 583 11.41 3.76 19.91
CA ALA A 583 11.89 3.32 18.60
C ALA A 583 11.35 1.93 18.22
N ALA A 584 11.34 0.97 19.17
CA ALA A 584 10.75 -0.35 18.96
C ALA A 584 9.24 -0.28 18.73
N THR A 585 8.54 0.64 19.42
CA THR A 585 7.10 0.89 19.20
C THR A 585 6.84 1.42 17.81
N GLY A 586 7.58 2.44 17.35
CA GLY A 586 7.44 2.96 16.00
C GLY A 586 7.62 1.89 14.93
N PHE A 587 8.63 1.01 15.08
CA PHE A 587 8.83 -0.15 14.21
C PHE A 587 7.59 -1.06 14.18
N THR A 588 7.07 -1.40 15.36
CA THR A 588 5.94 -2.34 15.45
C THR A 588 4.64 -1.74 14.97
N LEU A 589 4.39 -0.48 15.26
CA LEU A 589 3.20 0.22 14.77
C LEU A 589 3.16 0.24 13.24
N MET A 590 4.31 0.51 12.61
CA MET A 590 4.40 0.43 11.16
C MET A 590 4.22 -1.00 10.65
N THR A 591 4.74 -2.00 11.37
CA THR A 591 4.50 -3.42 11.06
C THR A 591 3.00 -3.75 11.07
N LEU A 592 2.29 -3.38 12.14
CA LEU A 592 0.86 -3.62 12.27
C LEU A 592 0.05 -2.91 11.19
N GLN A 593 0.42 -1.66 10.87
CA GLN A 593 -0.23 -0.89 9.81
C GLN A 593 -0.05 -1.54 8.44
N ILE A 594 1.18 -1.99 8.11
CA ILE A 594 1.45 -2.67 6.84
C ILE A 594 0.72 -4.02 6.78
N PHE A 595 0.69 -4.79 7.88
CA PHE A 595 -0.08 -6.04 7.93
C PHE A 595 -1.58 -5.81 7.70
N LEU A 596 -2.14 -4.76 8.28
CA LEU A 596 -3.55 -4.41 8.06
C LEU A 596 -3.81 -3.98 6.62
N LEU A 597 -2.94 -3.15 6.03
CA LEU A 597 -3.09 -2.68 4.66
C LEU A 597 -2.96 -3.84 3.66
N LEU A 598 -1.87 -4.58 3.72
CA LEU A 598 -1.63 -5.72 2.81
C LEU A 598 -2.60 -6.88 3.08
N GLY A 599 -2.94 -7.16 4.34
CA GLY A 599 -3.93 -8.16 4.70
C GLY A 599 -5.32 -7.80 4.17
N PHE A 600 -5.71 -6.54 4.25
CA PHE A 600 -6.95 -6.04 3.65
C PHE A 600 -6.93 -6.21 2.14
N GLN A 601 -5.84 -5.82 1.47
CA GLN A 601 -5.68 -6.01 0.03
C GLN A 601 -5.74 -7.49 -0.38
N SER A 602 -5.11 -8.37 0.37
CA SER A 602 -5.11 -9.82 0.07
C SER A 602 -6.49 -10.46 0.22
N ILE A 603 -7.32 -10.00 1.16
CA ILE A 603 -8.64 -10.59 1.44
C ILE A 603 -9.74 -9.96 0.58
N TYR A 604 -9.80 -8.62 0.52
CA TYR A 604 -10.93 -7.87 -0.07
C TYR A 604 -10.60 -7.14 -1.37
N GLY A 605 -9.33 -7.09 -1.77
CA GLY A 605 -8.89 -6.32 -2.94
C GLY A 605 -8.57 -4.87 -2.61
N TYR A 606 -8.17 -4.15 -3.65
CA TYR A 606 -7.68 -2.78 -3.51
C TYR A 606 -8.81 -1.77 -3.65
N VAL A 607 -8.99 -0.95 -2.62
CA VAL A 607 -9.87 0.23 -2.71
C VAL A 607 -9.18 1.37 -1.97
N TYR A 608 -8.66 2.36 -2.69
CA TYR A 608 -7.94 3.50 -2.10
C TYR A 608 -8.68 4.18 -0.95
N HIS A 609 -9.99 4.33 -1.07
CA HIS A 609 -10.77 4.96 -0.02
C HIS A 609 -10.78 4.14 1.28
N GLN A 610 -10.73 2.82 1.21
CA GLN A 610 -10.69 1.98 2.42
C GLN A 610 -9.31 2.01 3.07
N LEU A 611 -8.22 2.11 2.30
CA LEU A 611 -6.88 2.33 2.85
C LEU A 611 -6.83 3.65 3.65
N ALA A 612 -7.44 4.71 3.13
CA ALA A 612 -7.51 5.99 3.83
C ALA A 612 -8.33 5.89 5.14
N ILE A 613 -9.41 5.08 5.17
CA ILE A 613 -10.16 4.78 6.40
C ILE A 613 -9.27 4.03 7.41
N LEU A 614 -8.54 3.01 6.98
CA LEU A 614 -7.66 2.25 7.85
C LEU A 614 -6.57 3.13 8.47
N ILE A 615 -5.94 3.99 7.67
CA ILE A 615 -4.97 4.98 8.15
C ILE A 615 -5.64 5.96 9.13
N GLY A 616 -6.80 6.48 8.78
CA GLY A 616 -7.56 7.39 9.63
C GLY A 616 -7.96 6.78 10.97
N MET A 617 -8.45 5.54 10.98
CA MET A 617 -8.83 4.81 12.20
C MET A 617 -7.62 4.44 13.05
N PHE A 618 -6.48 4.09 12.43
CA PHE A 618 -5.23 3.87 13.13
C PHE A 618 -4.77 5.15 13.86
N MET A 619 -4.83 6.31 13.20
CA MET A 619 -4.51 7.60 13.78
C MET A 619 -5.51 8.02 14.89
N ALA A 620 -6.80 7.75 14.69
CA ALA A 620 -7.82 7.95 15.74
C ALA A 620 -7.52 7.06 16.97
N GLY A 621 -7.07 5.84 16.76
CA GLY A 621 -6.58 4.95 17.81
C GLY A 621 -5.39 5.53 18.55
N ILE A 622 -4.39 6.07 17.84
CA ILE A 622 -3.24 6.77 18.45
C ILE A 622 -3.73 7.93 19.33
N ALA A 623 -4.69 8.72 18.85
CA ALA A 623 -5.25 9.83 19.64
C ALA A 623 -5.93 9.32 20.94
N GLY A 624 -6.76 8.28 20.85
CA GLY A 624 -7.41 7.65 22.00
C GLY A 624 -6.41 7.06 23.00
N GLY A 625 -5.40 6.33 22.49
CA GLY A 625 -4.33 5.79 23.30
C GLY A 625 -3.52 6.88 24.01
N SER A 626 -3.18 7.96 23.29
CA SER A 626 -2.46 9.10 23.87
C SER A 626 -3.25 9.78 24.98
N TRP A 627 -4.57 9.94 24.79
CA TRP A 627 -5.45 10.47 25.83
C TRP A 627 -5.42 9.61 27.12
N LEU A 628 -5.42 8.28 26.99
CA LEU A 628 -5.27 7.37 28.11
C LEU A 628 -3.86 7.46 28.74
N GLY A 629 -2.82 7.55 27.91
CA GLY A 629 -1.42 7.64 28.34
C GLY A 629 -1.12 8.93 29.11
N ILE A 630 -1.68 10.08 28.69
CA ILE A 630 -1.52 11.38 29.37
C ILE A 630 -1.96 11.29 30.84
N ARG A 631 -3.01 10.55 31.15
CA ARG A 631 -3.51 10.35 32.52
C ARG A 631 -2.50 9.62 33.43
N ARG A 632 -1.53 8.92 32.83
CA ARG A 632 -0.48 8.18 33.53
C ARG A 632 0.86 8.93 33.58
N THR A 633 1.03 10.07 32.91
CA THR A 633 2.28 10.84 32.88
C THR A 633 2.68 11.43 34.22
N GLY A 634 1.73 11.62 35.16
CA GLY A 634 1.98 12.06 36.53
C GLY A 634 2.51 10.96 37.48
N ALA A 635 2.54 9.71 37.05
CA ALA A 635 3.03 8.60 37.85
C ALA A 635 4.56 8.72 38.11
N GLN A 636 5.00 8.14 39.24
CA GLN A 636 6.44 7.97 39.53
C GLN A 636 7.10 7.11 38.43
N ASP A 637 8.43 7.19 38.30
CA ASP A 637 9.18 6.50 37.22
C ASP A 637 8.96 4.99 37.17
N ARG A 638 8.79 4.34 38.31
CA ARG A 638 8.58 2.88 38.39
C ARG A 638 7.25 2.41 37.80
N PRO A 639 6.07 2.95 38.25
CA PRO A 639 4.80 2.62 37.61
C PRO A 639 4.76 3.00 36.14
N ALA A 640 5.47 4.05 35.74
CA ALA A 640 5.57 4.47 34.34
C ALA A 640 6.40 3.48 33.52
N LEU A 641 7.56 3.02 34.02
CA LEU A 641 8.39 1.98 33.36
C LEU A 641 7.67 0.63 33.29
N TRP A 642 6.92 0.27 34.34
CA TRP A 642 6.09 -0.94 34.32
C TRP A 642 5.01 -0.85 33.25
N ALA A 643 4.32 0.28 33.14
CA ALA A 643 3.32 0.53 32.09
C ALA A 643 3.93 0.45 30.68
N ILE A 644 5.15 0.98 30.47
CA ILE A 644 5.87 0.83 29.20
C ILE A 644 6.21 -0.63 28.94
N GLY A 645 6.73 -1.36 29.95
CA GLY A 645 7.10 -2.77 29.82
C GLY A 645 5.91 -3.65 29.44
N THR A 646 4.74 -3.45 30.07
CA THR A 646 3.50 -4.16 29.72
C THR A 646 3.00 -3.82 28.33
N THR A 647 3.07 -2.58 27.92
CA THR A 647 2.70 -2.18 26.57
C THR A 647 3.62 -2.79 25.52
N GLN A 648 4.93 -2.85 25.78
CA GLN A 648 5.89 -3.53 24.90
C GLN A 648 5.61 -5.03 24.79
N ALA A 649 5.23 -5.68 25.89
CA ALA A 649 4.84 -7.08 25.87
C ALA A 649 3.56 -7.30 25.04
N LEU A 650 2.57 -6.41 25.15
CA LEU A 650 1.36 -6.44 24.32
C LEU A 650 1.69 -6.20 22.84
N LEU A 651 2.60 -5.27 22.54
CA LEU A 651 3.08 -5.02 21.17
C LEU A 651 3.83 -6.25 20.61
N ALA A 652 4.62 -6.95 21.43
CA ALA A 652 5.28 -8.18 20.99
C ALA A 652 4.27 -9.26 20.55
N VAL A 653 3.15 -9.38 21.23
CA VAL A 653 2.11 -10.39 20.94
C VAL A 653 1.18 -9.91 19.82
N SER A 654 1.02 -8.60 19.61
CA SER A 654 0.02 -8.03 18.71
C SER A 654 0.20 -8.45 17.24
N GLY A 655 1.44 -8.54 16.75
CA GLY A 655 1.75 -8.98 15.38
C GLY A 655 1.29 -10.42 15.10
N PRO A 656 1.75 -11.42 15.88
CA PRO A 656 1.29 -12.81 15.76
C PRO A 656 -0.23 -12.95 15.88
N VAL A 657 -0.85 -12.28 16.86
CA VAL A 657 -2.32 -12.29 17.04
C VAL A 657 -3.03 -11.72 15.82
N LEU A 658 -2.54 -10.59 15.30
CA LEU A 658 -3.13 -9.98 14.10
C LEU A 658 -3.07 -10.93 12.90
N VAL A 659 -1.95 -11.61 12.67
CA VAL A 659 -1.83 -12.57 11.56
C VAL A 659 -2.81 -13.75 11.72
N VAL A 660 -3.00 -14.24 12.93
CA VAL A 660 -4.02 -15.28 13.20
C VAL A 660 -5.43 -14.76 12.89
N LEU A 661 -5.75 -13.53 13.33
CA LEU A 661 -7.05 -12.90 13.03
C LEU A 661 -7.26 -12.70 11.53
N LEU A 662 -6.23 -12.24 10.79
CA LEU A 662 -6.31 -12.10 9.34
C LEU A 662 -6.59 -13.43 8.64
N ARG A 663 -5.95 -14.52 9.09
CA ARG A 663 -6.23 -15.88 8.57
C ARG A 663 -7.65 -16.32 8.85
N LEU A 664 -8.18 -16.05 10.04
CA LEU A 664 -9.58 -16.36 10.36
C LEU A 664 -10.56 -15.54 9.52
N LEU A 665 -10.27 -14.24 9.34
CA LEU A 665 -11.10 -13.35 8.51
C LEU A 665 -11.10 -13.76 7.03
N SER A 666 -9.99 -14.30 6.52
CA SER A 666 -9.91 -14.77 5.12
C SER A 666 -10.79 -15.99 4.83
N GLN A 667 -11.15 -16.76 5.86
CA GLN A 667 -12.00 -17.96 5.73
C GLN A 667 -13.50 -17.64 5.70
N ILE A 668 -13.90 -16.39 5.98
CA ILE A 668 -15.29 -15.97 5.96
C ILE A 668 -15.81 -16.02 4.52
N SER A 669 -16.87 -16.82 4.30
CA SER A 669 -17.49 -16.98 2.98
C SER A 669 -18.84 -16.27 2.85
N SER A 670 -19.55 -15.96 3.97
CA SER A 670 -20.84 -15.30 3.91
C SER A 670 -20.73 -13.81 3.56
N VAL A 671 -21.53 -13.35 2.63
CA VAL A 671 -21.53 -11.95 2.13
C VAL A 671 -21.72 -10.93 3.25
N PRO A 672 -22.75 -11.06 4.14
CA PRO A 672 -22.93 -10.06 5.20
C PRO A 672 -21.75 -10.04 6.20
N ALA A 673 -21.18 -11.20 6.54
CA ALA A 673 -20.04 -11.25 7.43
C ALA A 673 -18.77 -10.67 6.79
N THR A 674 -18.61 -10.84 5.48
CA THR A 674 -17.50 -10.22 4.71
C THR A 674 -17.59 -8.68 4.73
N LEU A 675 -18.78 -8.12 4.55
CA LEU A 675 -19.01 -6.67 4.63
C LEU A 675 -18.75 -6.14 6.06
N VAL A 676 -19.26 -6.82 7.07
CA VAL A 676 -19.00 -6.45 8.48
C VAL A 676 -17.51 -6.52 8.80
N ALA A 677 -16.82 -7.56 8.34
CA ALA A 677 -15.39 -7.70 8.55
C ALA A 677 -14.61 -6.55 7.87
N ALA A 678 -14.92 -6.22 6.62
CA ALA A 678 -14.24 -5.15 5.88
C ALA A 678 -14.52 -3.75 6.44
N GLN A 679 -15.78 -3.46 6.83
CA GLN A 679 -16.20 -2.11 7.20
C GLN A 679 -16.11 -1.81 8.69
N LEU A 680 -16.11 -2.81 9.55
CA LEU A 680 -16.08 -2.62 11.00
C LEU A 680 -14.87 -3.29 11.66
N VAL A 681 -14.59 -4.57 11.36
CA VAL A 681 -13.54 -5.30 12.07
C VAL A 681 -12.15 -4.76 11.71
N PHE A 682 -11.84 -4.57 10.44
CA PHE A 682 -10.54 -4.04 10.02
C PHE A 682 -10.27 -2.62 10.55
N PRO A 683 -11.18 -1.64 10.43
CA PRO A 683 -11.02 -0.33 11.06
C PRO A 683 -10.87 -0.41 12.58
N ALA A 684 -11.60 -1.32 13.26
CA ALA A 684 -11.45 -1.53 14.69
C ALA A 684 -10.08 -2.09 15.08
N LEU A 685 -9.56 -3.06 14.32
CA LEU A 685 -8.20 -3.59 14.51
C LEU A 685 -7.14 -2.50 14.29
N ALA A 686 -7.34 -1.64 13.30
CA ALA A 686 -6.46 -0.49 13.06
C ALA A 686 -6.47 0.48 14.24
N ALA A 687 -7.66 0.81 14.77
CA ALA A 687 -7.78 1.65 15.96
C ALA A 687 -7.13 1.01 17.20
N LEU A 688 -7.34 -0.30 17.43
CA LEU A 688 -6.71 -1.02 18.55
C LEU A 688 -5.18 -1.02 18.46
N ALA A 689 -4.63 -1.25 17.27
CA ALA A 689 -3.19 -1.15 17.04
C ALA A 689 -2.66 0.26 17.36
N GLY A 690 -3.38 1.30 16.91
CA GLY A 690 -3.05 2.70 17.22
C GLY A 690 -3.11 3.02 18.70
N ILE A 691 -4.09 2.47 19.45
CA ILE A 691 -4.23 2.69 20.90
C ILE A 691 -2.99 2.21 21.67
N LEU A 692 -2.41 1.08 21.30
CA LEU A 692 -1.20 0.56 21.97
C LEU A 692 -0.02 1.51 21.87
N GLY A 693 0.27 2.01 20.67
CA GLY A 693 1.37 2.95 20.47
C GLY A 693 1.09 4.34 21.06
N GLY A 694 -0.12 4.83 20.83
CA GLY A 694 -0.56 6.10 21.37
C GLY A 694 -0.49 6.17 22.89
N PHE A 695 -0.81 5.08 23.60
CA PHE A 695 -0.71 4.99 25.04
C PHE A 695 0.73 5.13 25.55
N GLN A 696 1.68 4.55 24.86
CA GLN A 696 3.08 4.52 25.29
C GLN A 696 3.79 5.85 25.11
N PHE A 697 3.55 6.56 24.01
CA PHE A 697 4.30 7.76 23.63
C PHE A 697 4.30 8.86 24.71
N PRO A 698 3.17 9.28 25.32
CA PRO A 698 3.16 10.29 26.37
C PRO A 698 3.96 9.88 27.61
N ILE A 699 3.84 8.60 28.03
CA ILE A 699 4.51 8.07 29.22
C ILE A 699 6.04 8.06 29.01
N ALA A 700 6.48 7.53 27.89
CA ALA A 700 7.91 7.46 27.55
C ALA A 700 8.53 8.86 27.40
N THR A 701 7.80 9.78 26.76
CA THR A 701 8.23 11.17 26.60
C THR A 701 8.32 11.88 27.96
N ALA A 702 7.40 11.64 28.89
CA ALA A 702 7.47 12.19 30.24
C ALA A 702 8.72 11.71 31.01
N ILE A 703 9.07 10.41 30.93
CA ILE A 703 10.31 9.86 31.52
C ILE A 703 11.54 10.51 30.87
N TYR A 704 11.56 10.59 29.56
CA TYR A 704 12.66 11.16 28.81
C TYR A 704 12.93 12.63 29.18
N LEU A 705 11.89 13.44 29.29
CA LEU A 705 11.97 14.90 29.59
C LEU A 705 12.31 15.19 31.05
N ARG A 706 11.94 14.34 32.01
CA ARG A 706 12.34 14.52 33.43
C ARG A 706 13.85 14.46 33.64
N SER A 707 14.59 13.85 32.74
CA SER A 707 16.02 13.58 32.84
C SER A 707 16.89 14.43 31.89
N SER A 708 16.31 15.37 31.13
CA SER A 708 16.99 16.14 30.08
C SER A 708 16.70 17.65 30.15
N ILE A 709 17.53 18.44 29.45
CA ILE A 709 17.24 19.86 29.19
C ILE A 709 15.92 19.95 28.42
N PRO A 710 14.87 20.61 28.97
CA PRO A 710 13.49 20.47 28.48
C PRO A 710 13.26 20.87 27.00
N ARG A 711 14.11 21.77 26.46
CA ARG A 711 13.87 22.39 25.14
C ARG A 711 14.18 21.52 23.93
N ALA A 712 15.09 20.55 24.05
CA ALA A 712 15.52 19.70 22.93
C ALA A 712 14.92 18.29 22.94
N GLY A 713 14.27 17.89 24.05
CA GLY A 713 13.92 16.49 24.30
C GLY A 713 12.75 15.96 23.47
N LEU A 714 11.70 16.77 23.22
CA LEU A 714 10.49 16.31 22.53
C LEU A 714 10.74 15.88 21.09
N GLY A 715 11.43 16.71 20.31
CA GLY A 715 11.69 16.37 18.92
C GLY A 715 12.64 15.17 18.75
N VAL A 716 13.49 14.88 19.75
CA VAL A 716 14.32 13.67 19.74
C VAL A 716 13.46 12.42 19.93
N VAL A 717 12.54 12.42 20.90
CA VAL A 717 11.65 11.26 21.14
C VAL A 717 10.75 11.02 19.94
N TYR A 718 10.17 12.07 19.38
CA TYR A 718 9.35 11.98 18.19
C TYR A 718 10.15 11.49 16.97
N ALA A 719 11.40 11.98 16.80
CA ALA A 719 12.28 11.49 15.76
C ALA A 719 12.62 10.00 15.91
N LEU A 720 12.81 9.50 17.14
CA LEU A 720 13.08 8.08 17.39
C LEU A 720 11.88 7.18 17.07
N ASP A 721 10.67 7.63 17.38
CA ASP A 721 9.44 6.95 16.99
C ASP A 721 9.33 6.81 15.46
N LEU A 722 9.51 7.93 14.76
CA LEU A 722 9.46 7.99 13.31
C LEU A 722 10.61 7.19 12.65
N LEU A 723 11.83 7.20 13.20
CA LEU A 723 12.92 6.39 12.69
C LEU A 723 12.68 4.90 12.88
N GLY A 724 12.09 4.49 14.01
CA GLY A 724 11.62 3.12 14.20
C GLY A 724 10.61 2.72 13.13
N GLY A 725 9.61 3.57 12.89
CA GLY A 725 8.63 3.39 11.82
C GLY A 725 9.25 3.34 10.42
N CYS A 726 10.23 4.21 10.14
CA CYS A 726 10.98 4.21 8.88
C CYS A 726 11.67 2.86 8.62
N MET A 727 12.37 2.33 9.62
CA MET A 727 12.99 1.00 9.54
C MET A 727 11.95 -0.10 9.31
N GLY A 728 10.80 -0.03 10.02
CA GLY A 728 9.67 -0.92 9.82
C GLY A 728 9.15 -0.87 8.38
N ALA A 729 8.82 0.32 7.88
CA ALA A 729 8.31 0.51 6.53
C ALA A 729 9.25 -0.07 5.47
N MET A 730 10.54 0.25 5.55
CA MET A 730 11.52 -0.18 4.57
C MET A 730 11.76 -1.69 4.60
N LEU A 731 11.96 -2.28 5.78
CA LEU A 731 12.30 -3.70 5.90
C LEU A 731 11.10 -4.61 5.59
N LEU A 732 9.89 -4.23 6.03
CA LEU A 732 8.74 -5.10 5.87
C LEU A 732 8.24 -5.17 4.44
N SER A 733 8.01 -4.01 3.81
CA SER A 733 7.42 -3.98 2.47
C SER A 733 8.37 -4.50 1.39
N SER A 734 9.68 -4.19 1.52
CA SER A 734 10.65 -4.56 0.48
C SER A 734 11.28 -5.94 0.67
N TYR A 735 11.28 -6.50 1.88
CA TYR A 735 12.03 -7.72 2.15
C TYR A 735 11.29 -8.76 3.02
N LEU A 736 10.89 -8.42 4.25
CA LEU A 736 10.43 -9.42 5.21
C LEU A 736 9.10 -10.09 4.79
N ILE A 737 8.12 -9.31 4.35
CA ILE A 737 6.82 -9.86 3.95
C ILE A 737 6.93 -10.63 2.63
N PRO A 738 7.56 -10.09 1.57
CA PRO A 738 7.69 -10.82 0.31
C PRO A 738 8.48 -12.14 0.44
N VAL A 739 9.57 -12.14 1.23
CA VAL A 739 10.46 -13.31 1.35
C VAL A 739 9.95 -14.34 2.36
N PHE A 740 9.50 -13.89 3.53
CA PHE A 740 9.20 -14.78 4.66
C PHE A 740 7.71 -14.89 4.99
N GLY A 741 6.87 -14.09 4.33
CA GLY A 741 5.43 -14.05 4.59
C GLY A 741 5.07 -13.35 5.92
N PHE A 742 3.77 -13.24 6.16
CA PHE A 742 3.23 -12.53 7.32
C PHE A 742 3.62 -13.18 8.65
N SER A 743 3.55 -14.51 8.75
CA SER A 743 3.77 -15.21 10.01
C SER A 743 5.19 -15.04 10.54
N ARG A 744 6.21 -15.28 9.71
CA ARG A 744 7.61 -15.13 10.13
C ARG A 744 7.95 -13.68 10.43
N THR A 745 7.41 -12.74 9.63
CA THR A 745 7.57 -11.29 9.87
C THR A 745 6.90 -10.85 11.18
N ALA A 746 5.77 -11.44 11.56
CA ALA A 746 5.13 -11.16 12.85
C ALA A 746 5.98 -11.61 14.04
N TRP A 747 6.59 -12.80 13.97
CA TRP A 747 7.53 -13.27 14.99
C TRP A 747 8.81 -12.42 15.04
N PHE A 748 9.29 -11.93 13.91
CA PHE A 748 10.39 -10.97 13.85
C PHE A 748 10.03 -9.67 14.61
N SER A 749 8.85 -9.10 14.38
CA SER A 749 8.36 -7.93 15.11
C SER A 749 8.20 -8.20 16.62
N ALA A 750 7.75 -9.40 17.00
CA ALA A 750 7.69 -9.81 18.39
C ALA A 750 9.08 -9.81 19.03
N ALA A 751 10.08 -10.34 18.35
CA ALA A 751 11.48 -10.38 18.81
C ALA A 751 12.06 -8.97 19.04
N VAL A 752 11.74 -8.01 18.16
CA VAL A 752 12.18 -6.60 18.32
C VAL A 752 11.66 -5.99 19.63
N ASN A 753 10.45 -6.36 20.08
CA ASN A 753 9.84 -5.83 21.30
C ASN A 753 10.24 -6.57 22.58
N LEU A 754 10.79 -7.78 22.49
CA LEU A 754 11.08 -8.61 23.65
C LEU A 754 12.15 -7.97 24.57
N ALA A 755 13.26 -7.52 23.97
CA ALA A 755 14.36 -6.95 24.72
C ALA A 755 14.00 -5.61 25.40
N PRO A 756 13.34 -4.63 24.76
CA PRO A 756 12.87 -3.43 25.44
C PRO A 756 11.81 -3.71 26.50
N ALA A 757 10.93 -4.71 26.31
CA ALA A 757 9.97 -5.12 27.34
C ALA A 757 10.68 -5.63 28.60
N LEU A 758 11.62 -6.57 28.46
CA LEU A 758 12.41 -7.11 29.55
C LEU A 758 13.22 -6.02 30.27
N LEU A 759 13.84 -5.11 29.52
CA LEU A 759 14.59 -3.98 30.07
C LEU A 759 13.68 -3.07 30.91
N ALA A 760 12.54 -2.66 30.41
CA ALA A 760 11.59 -1.78 31.10
C ALA A 760 11.05 -2.43 32.38
N VAL A 761 10.68 -3.71 32.33
CA VAL A 761 10.23 -4.47 33.49
C VAL A 761 11.33 -4.61 34.54
N ARG A 762 12.56 -5.00 34.14
CA ARG A 762 13.70 -5.10 35.05
C ARG A 762 13.97 -3.77 35.77
N LEU A 763 13.92 -2.65 35.06
CA LEU A 763 14.15 -1.32 35.66
C LEU A 763 13.01 -0.89 36.60
N SER A 764 11.78 -1.35 36.35
CA SER A 764 10.65 -1.09 37.25
C SER A 764 10.78 -1.84 38.58
N LEU A 765 11.44 -3.00 38.60
CA LEU A 765 11.66 -3.86 39.77
C LEU A 765 12.95 -3.50 40.56
N GLY A 766 13.85 -2.70 40.03
CA GLY A 766 15.13 -2.35 40.64
C GLY A 766 15.02 -1.57 41.97
N PRO A 767 16.09 -1.45 42.79
CA PRO A 767 16.05 -0.74 44.08
C PRO A 767 15.67 0.74 43.94
N LYS A 768 15.00 1.32 44.96
CA LYS A 768 14.61 2.73 44.95
C LYS A 768 15.84 3.59 44.76
N VAL A 769 15.90 4.37 43.69
CA VAL A 769 16.86 5.46 43.59
C VAL A 769 16.43 6.49 44.63
N SER A 770 17.24 6.66 45.72
CA SER A 770 16.99 7.72 46.71
C SER A 770 17.03 9.08 45.98
N PRO A 771 16.16 10.01 46.32
CA PRO A 771 16.27 11.36 45.80
C PRO A 771 17.57 12.00 46.35
N ALA A 772 18.53 12.23 45.46
CA ALA A 772 19.70 13.06 45.73
C ALA A 772 19.39 14.48 45.24
#